data_9c6b5d1f059b1408d23d41b0de19a35e
#
_entry.id   9c6b5d1f059b1408d23d41b0de19a35e
#
_cell.length_a   1.000
_cell.length_b   1.000
_cell.length_c   1.000
_cell.angle_alpha   90.00
_cell.angle_beta   90.00
_cell.angle_gamma   90.00
#
_symmetry.space_group_name_H-M   'P 1'
#
loop_
_entity.id
_entity.type
_entity.pdbx_description
1 polymer ?
#
loop_
_entity_poly.entity_id
_entity_poly.type
_entity_poly.pdbx_seq_one_letter_code
_entity_poly.pdbx_strand_id
1 'polypeptide(L)'
;MTRPNRSTIPACEPSSLKPDLGEIELISAPEKIFDASKFTSFLNICYSNTSDLKSFRDAIVVELRRIRKAGMIEIDNSFTKNPLSAEQVIRSYTWLTDSIIKSVWHICKIWLHPVPNPTQAEKLSIIAVGGYGRKEMAPYSDVDLLFLTPYKTTPWAESVIESILYILWDLKLKIGHSSRSISDCLRLGKEDYTIRTALLEQRFVDGDHATAKELEMRLWKDLFKLTAKDFISAKLEERDLRHEKQGGQRYMVEPNVKEGKGGLRDLQSLFWIAKYLHHVKEQSELVDLGMLRKEEFVKFQKAENFLWAVRCHLHILTNRASDQLSFDLQVETAERMGYQDSKGRRAVEVFMQDYFTHATRVGDITRIFLTALEAQHVKEMPLLQRIFRRIPQIKDPYTVLQNRLSVKSFDAFLEDKLNLLRLFEEALRTGLLIHPDAMRAVSANISLFDHDMRQNKEAQRIFMDLLIKHGNPERALRRMNELGALAAFIPEFQPIVAMMQFNMYHSYTVDEHTIQCISHLAQIEREELIEELPIASSILKSGANKRILYTSLLLHDIGKGQNEDHSVLGARIARKVAPRLGLNKKEVETVEWLIRYHLLMSDMAQKRDIADPRTVRDFAKAVQTVNRLDLLTVLTVCDIRGVGPNTWNNWKAVLIRALYRQTKKVLENGYEALTRDCLLYTSPSPRDRVQ
;
A
#
# COMPACT_ATOMS: atom_id res chain seq x y z
N MET A 1 16.13 46.91 -22.03
CA MET A 1 15.36 47.55 -20.92
C MET A 1 16.32 48.35 -20.09
N THR A 2 16.10 49.69 -20.02
CA THR A 2 16.89 50.62 -19.20
C THR A 2 16.62 50.36 -17.72
N ARG A 3 17.69 50.36 -16.89
CA ARG A 3 17.59 50.19 -15.43
C ARG A 3 16.69 51.28 -14.80
N PRO A 4 15.80 50.92 -13.86
CA PRO A 4 15.10 51.93 -13.06
C PRO A 4 16.09 52.68 -12.19
N ASN A 5 15.75 53.93 -11.87
CA ASN A 5 16.62 54.87 -11.14
C ASN A 5 16.89 54.32 -9.72
N ARG A 6 18.15 54.24 -9.30
CA ARG A 6 18.60 53.62 -8.03
C ARG A 6 17.94 54.18 -6.77
N SER A 7 17.47 55.41 -6.80
CA SER A 7 16.88 56.12 -5.64
C SER A 7 15.43 55.75 -5.32
N THR A 8 14.79 54.94 -6.16
CA THR A 8 13.34 54.65 -6.06
C THR A 8 13.02 53.15 -5.78
N ILE A 9 14.05 52.29 -5.67
CA ILE A 9 13.82 50.87 -5.42
C ILE A 9 13.80 50.62 -3.91
N PRO A 10 12.69 50.11 -3.33
CA PRO A 10 12.65 49.77 -1.93
C PRO A 10 13.63 48.63 -1.63
N ALA A 11 14.36 48.73 -0.53
CA ALA A 11 15.23 47.64 -0.07
C ALA A 11 14.37 46.41 0.24
N CYS A 12 14.82 45.23 -0.20
CA CYS A 12 14.18 43.99 0.18
C CYS A 12 14.50 43.73 1.66
N GLU A 13 13.47 43.50 2.47
CA GLU A 13 13.64 43.14 3.88
C GLU A 13 13.75 41.62 4.05
N PRO A 14 14.66 41.13 4.91
CA PRO A 14 14.81 39.68 5.17
C PRO A 14 13.52 39.02 5.66
N SER A 15 12.68 39.76 6.38
CA SER A 15 11.38 39.32 6.87
C SER A 15 10.41 38.91 5.76
N SER A 16 10.47 39.62 4.62
CA SER A 16 9.60 39.34 3.46
C SER A 16 9.93 38.03 2.74
N LEU A 17 11.15 37.55 2.90
CA LEU A 17 11.60 36.27 2.30
C LEU A 17 11.35 35.06 3.18
N LYS A 18 11.02 35.25 4.47
CA LYS A 18 10.74 34.15 5.38
C LYS A 18 9.32 33.61 5.16
N PRO A 19 9.14 32.30 4.99
CA PRO A 19 7.81 31.70 4.95
C PRO A 19 7.10 31.80 6.29
N ASP A 20 5.77 31.90 6.26
CA ASP A 20 4.92 31.71 7.43
C ASP A 20 4.41 30.27 7.43
N LEU A 21 5.06 29.41 8.19
CA LEU A 21 4.65 28.02 8.36
C LEU A 21 3.94 27.75 9.71
N GLY A 22 3.68 28.81 10.50
CA GLY A 22 3.15 28.69 11.86
C GLY A 22 4.16 28.07 12.85
N GLU A 23 3.69 27.44 13.90
CA GLU A 23 4.52 26.76 14.95
C GLU A 23 5.12 25.42 14.50
N ILE A 24 5.47 25.27 13.21
CA ILE A 24 5.95 23.99 12.69
C ILE A 24 7.44 23.83 12.99
N GLU A 25 7.77 22.73 13.65
CA GLU A 25 9.14 22.33 13.92
C GLU A 25 9.82 21.83 12.65
N LEU A 26 10.96 22.42 12.29
CA LEU A 26 11.81 21.99 11.20
C LEU A 26 12.87 21.01 11.72
N ILE A 27 13.44 20.19 10.82
CA ILE A 27 14.47 19.20 11.21
C ILE A 27 15.82 19.84 11.56
N SER A 28 16.04 21.09 11.16
CA SER A 28 17.21 21.91 11.50
C SER A 28 16.79 23.38 11.61
N ALA A 29 17.67 24.21 12.18
CA ALA A 29 17.41 25.64 12.33
C ALA A 29 17.12 26.28 10.95
N PRO A 30 16.09 27.15 10.85
CA PRO A 30 15.68 27.76 9.58
C PRO A 30 16.82 28.43 8.82
N GLU A 31 17.71 29.13 9.54
CA GLU A 31 18.84 29.86 8.96
C GLU A 31 19.91 28.94 8.36
N LYS A 32 20.00 27.69 8.81
CA LYS A 32 20.91 26.67 8.22
C LYS A 32 20.32 26.09 6.93
N ILE A 33 18.99 26.06 6.81
CA ILE A 33 18.29 25.59 5.62
C ILE A 33 18.26 26.71 4.56
N PHE A 34 17.89 27.93 4.96
CA PHE A 34 17.88 29.13 4.09
C PHE A 34 18.10 30.40 4.92
N ASP A 35 19.24 31.04 4.75
CA ASP A 35 19.58 32.28 5.45
C ASP A 35 19.08 33.50 4.64
N ALA A 36 17.86 33.96 4.97
CA ALA A 36 17.23 35.09 4.30
C ALA A 36 18.05 36.39 4.45
N SER A 37 18.73 36.60 5.59
CA SER A 37 19.51 37.80 5.85
C SER A 37 20.77 37.86 4.96
N LYS A 38 21.50 36.77 4.86
CA LYS A 38 22.66 36.68 3.95
C LYS A 38 22.23 36.80 2.49
N PHE A 39 21.11 36.17 2.12
CA PHE A 39 20.64 36.25 0.74
C PHE A 39 20.20 37.66 0.37
N THR A 40 19.49 38.37 1.26
CA THR A 40 19.12 39.78 1.06
C THR A 40 20.34 40.69 0.90
N SER A 41 21.36 40.51 1.75
CA SER A 41 22.63 41.26 1.62
C SER A 41 23.32 40.98 0.29
N PHE A 42 23.36 39.72 -0.16
CA PHE A 42 23.87 39.35 -1.47
C PHE A 42 23.11 40.07 -2.61
N LEU A 43 21.75 40.07 -2.56
CA LEU A 43 20.94 40.73 -3.59
C LEU A 43 21.27 42.20 -3.73
N ASN A 44 21.37 42.92 -2.62
CA ASN A 44 21.68 44.35 -2.62
C ASN A 44 23.06 44.65 -3.20
N ILE A 45 24.09 43.88 -2.81
CA ILE A 45 25.45 43.99 -3.34
C ILE A 45 25.49 43.62 -4.82
N CYS A 46 24.86 42.52 -5.19
CA CYS A 46 24.86 42.01 -6.56
C CYS A 46 24.19 43.02 -7.52
N TYR A 47 23.02 43.57 -7.13
CA TYR A 47 22.35 44.61 -7.94
C TYR A 47 23.20 45.86 -8.13
N SER A 48 23.97 46.27 -7.10
CA SER A 48 24.85 47.44 -7.17
C SER A 48 26.05 47.23 -8.12
N ASN A 49 26.55 46.00 -8.18
CA ASN A 49 27.78 45.64 -8.90
C ASN A 49 27.57 45.13 -10.33
N THR A 50 26.35 44.78 -10.71
CA THR A 50 26.07 44.30 -12.07
C THR A 50 25.71 45.44 -13.02
N SER A 51 26.11 45.36 -14.29
CA SER A 51 25.89 46.39 -15.30
C SER A 51 24.49 46.34 -15.94
N ASP A 52 23.92 45.16 -16.04
CA ASP A 52 22.65 44.88 -16.73
C ASP A 52 21.79 43.85 -15.97
N LEU A 53 20.49 43.78 -16.31
CA LEU A 53 19.53 42.93 -15.67
C LEU A 53 19.77 41.40 -15.96
N LYS A 54 20.39 41.08 -17.10
CA LYS A 54 20.69 39.69 -17.46
C LYS A 54 21.79 39.14 -16.55
N SER A 55 22.91 39.88 -16.42
CA SER A 55 24.02 39.53 -15.53
C SER A 55 23.55 39.43 -14.07
N PHE A 56 22.66 40.34 -13.64
CA PHE A 56 22.04 40.28 -12.32
C PHE A 56 21.23 38.99 -12.14
N ARG A 57 20.36 38.63 -13.08
CA ARG A 57 19.57 37.39 -13.05
C ARG A 57 20.47 36.13 -13.01
N ASP A 58 21.50 36.08 -13.85
CA ASP A 58 22.40 34.93 -13.93
C ASP A 58 23.16 34.75 -12.60
N ALA A 59 23.60 35.82 -11.96
CA ALA A 59 24.22 35.76 -10.63
C ALA A 59 23.26 35.25 -9.55
N ILE A 60 22.01 35.68 -9.58
CA ILE A 60 20.95 35.19 -8.66
C ILE A 60 20.72 33.69 -8.83
N VAL A 61 20.63 33.21 -10.06
CA VAL A 61 20.42 31.78 -10.35
C VAL A 61 21.57 30.91 -9.77
N VAL A 62 22.81 31.37 -9.94
CA VAL A 62 24.00 30.69 -9.38
C VAL A 62 23.91 30.63 -7.86
N GLU A 63 23.60 31.73 -7.20
CA GLU A 63 23.56 31.78 -5.72
C GLU A 63 22.36 30.98 -5.16
N LEU A 64 21.16 31.10 -5.73
CA LEU A 64 20.01 30.33 -5.31
C LEU A 64 20.23 28.79 -5.49
N ARG A 65 20.94 28.40 -6.56
CA ARG A 65 21.32 27.01 -6.78
C ARG A 65 22.25 26.50 -5.68
N ARG A 66 23.26 27.33 -5.29
CA ARG A 66 24.18 27.06 -4.21
C ARG A 66 23.44 26.91 -2.87
N ILE A 67 22.58 27.87 -2.53
CA ILE A 67 21.77 27.85 -1.30
C ILE A 67 20.84 26.64 -1.25
N ARG A 68 20.10 26.37 -2.33
CA ARG A 68 19.22 25.22 -2.41
C ARG A 68 19.99 23.92 -2.16
N LYS A 69 21.14 23.72 -2.79
CA LYS A 69 21.97 22.54 -2.59
C LYS A 69 22.44 22.40 -1.14
N ALA A 70 22.90 23.51 -0.53
CA ALA A 70 23.32 23.53 0.86
C ALA A 70 22.17 23.18 1.83
N GLY A 71 20.98 23.78 1.61
CA GLY A 71 19.78 23.49 2.40
C GLY A 71 19.34 22.04 2.29
N MET A 72 19.35 21.45 1.08
CA MET A 72 19.06 20.01 0.89
C MET A 72 20.03 19.11 1.63
N ILE A 73 21.34 19.44 1.61
CA ILE A 73 22.38 18.68 2.34
C ILE A 73 22.16 18.79 3.86
N GLU A 74 21.83 19.97 4.37
CA GLU A 74 21.55 20.17 5.81
C GLU A 74 20.35 19.34 6.27
N ILE A 75 19.26 19.32 5.46
CA ILE A 75 18.09 18.52 5.74
C ILE A 75 18.45 17.02 5.73
N ASP A 76 19.18 16.53 4.72
CA ASP A 76 19.59 15.12 4.61
C ASP A 76 20.48 14.69 5.77
N ASN A 77 21.48 15.50 6.13
CA ASN A 77 22.36 15.22 7.26
C ASN A 77 21.61 15.13 8.60
N SER A 78 20.61 16.00 8.79
CA SER A 78 19.78 15.99 9.99
C SER A 78 18.82 14.78 9.98
N PHE A 79 18.29 14.42 8.82
CA PHE A 79 17.42 13.25 8.64
C PHE A 79 18.16 11.93 8.86
N THR A 80 19.41 11.83 8.42
CA THR A 80 20.25 10.66 8.68
C THR A 80 20.48 10.40 10.17
N LYS A 81 20.53 11.47 11.00
CA LYS A 81 20.62 11.33 12.45
C LYS A 81 19.30 10.90 13.11
N ASN A 82 18.19 11.28 12.53
CA ASN A 82 16.84 11.00 13.02
C ASN A 82 15.97 10.45 11.88
N PRO A 83 16.16 9.21 11.43
CA PRO A 83 15.63 8.70 10.16
C PRO A 83 14.12 8.51 10.12
N LEU A 84 13.43 8.64 11.23
CA LEU A 84 11.97 8.58 11.33
C LEU A 84 11.30 9.95 11.45
N SER A 85 12.04 11.06 11.46
CA SER A 85 11.49 12.43 11.61
C SER A 85 10.97 12.98 10.28
N ALA A 86 10.14 12.21 9.59
CA ALA A 86 9.69 12.52 8.23
C ALA A 86 8.82 13.77 8.16
N GLU A 87 7.97 14.02 9.16
CA GLU A 87 7.15 15.24 9.20
C GLU A 87 8.01 16.49 9.20
N GLN A 88 9.05 16.55 10.03
CA GLN A 88 10.01 17.65 10.06
C GLN A 88 10.76 17.79 8.74
N VAL A 89 11.09 16.69 8.07
CA VAL A 89 11.76 16.68 6.76
C VAL A 89 10.90 17.29 5.68
N ILE A 90 9.65 16.82 5.51
CA ILE A 90 8.76 17.34 4.46
C ILE A 90 8.41 18.81 4.68
N ARG A 91 8.31 19.24 5.95
CA ARG A 91 8.14 20.66 6.31
C ARG A 91 9.38 21.46 5.98
N SER A 92 10.58 20.94 6.23
CA SER A 92 11.84 21.60 5.91
C SER A 92 12.06 21.77 4.40
N TYR A 93 11.69 20.78 3.58
CA TYR A 93 11.69 20.94 2.11
C TYR A 93 10.66 21.95 1.64
N THR A 94 9.49 22.01 2.28
CA THR A 94 8.50 23.05 2.00
C THR A 94 9.04 24.43 2.36
N TRP A 95 9.66 24.57 3.53
CA TRP A 95 10.31 25.83 3.96
C TRP A 95 11.37 26.30 2.97
N LEU A 96 12.25 25.43 2.55
CA LEU A 96 13.29 25.74 1.55
C LEU A 96 12.67 26.18 0.22
N THR A 97 11.63 25.50 -0.24
CA THR A 97 10.94 25.80 -1.49
C THR A 97 10.19 27.14 -1.39
N ASP A 98 9.44 27.38 -0.32
CA ASP A 98 8.75 28.65 -0.07
C ASP A 98 9.73 29.82 -0.03
N SER A 99 10.88 29.67 0.65
CA SER A 99 11.93 30.69 0.73
C SER A 99 12.49 31.03 -0.65
N ILE A 100 12.71 30.01 -1.49
CA ILE A 100 13.17 30.25 -2.88
C ILE A 100 12.09 30.94 -3.70
N ILE A 101 10.83 30.48 -3.64
CA ILE A 101 9.74 31.08 -4.44
C ILE A 101 9.47 32.51 -4.02
N LYS A 102 9.42 32.81 -2.73
CA LYS A 102 9.29 34.16 -2.21
C LYS A 102 10.44 35.06 -2.69
N SER A 103 11.67 34.55 -2.60
CA SER A 103 12.85 35.27 -3.09
C SER A 103 12.73 35.62 -4.58
N VAL A 104 12.38 34.62 -5.40
CA VAL A 104 12.21 34.81 -6.86
C VAL A 104 11.06 35.77 -7.16
N TRP A 105 9.93 35.68 -6.45
CA TRP A 105 8.83 36.61 -6.56
C TRP A 105 9.25 38.06 -6.28
N HIS A 106 9.92 38.30 -5.15
CA HIS A 106 10.39 39.63 -4.78
C HIS A 106 11.39 40.17 -5.79
N ILE A 107 12.31 39.34 -6.31
CA ILE A 107 13.27 39.68 -7.35
C ILE A 107 12.54 40.14 -8.61
N CYS A 108 11.58 39.35 -9.08
CA CYS A 108 10.82 39.66 -10.29
C CYS A 108 10.00 40.95 -10.13
N LYS A 109 9.33 41.12 -8.99
CA LYS A 109 8.46 42.28 -8.71
C LYS A 109 9.24 43.57 -8.51
N ILE A 110 10.36 43.54 -7.76
CA ILE A 110 11.07 44.73 -7.34
C ILE A 110 12.13 45.16 -8.36
N TRP A 111 12.88 44.21 -8.93
CA TRP A 111 14.05 44.53 -9.76
C TRP A 111 13.86 44.26 -11.25
N LEU A 112 13.16 43.18 -11.63
CA LEU A 112 13.02 42.83 -13.05
C LEU A 112 11.82 43.51 -13.72
N HIS A 113 10.68 43.65 -13.03
CA HIS A 113 9.43 44.22 -13.55
C HIS A 113 8.80 45.22 -12.58
N PRO A 114 9.54 46.27 -12.15
CA PRO A 114 9.01 47.23 -11.19
C PRO A 114 7.86 48.06 -11.80
N VAL A 115 6.80 48.26 -11.01
CA VAL A 115 5.66 49.10 -11.35
C VAL A 115 5.61 50.24 -10.32
N PRO A 116 5.87 51.49 -10.71
CA PRO A 116 5.93 52.65 -9.78
C PRO A 116 4.58 52.89 -9.08
N ASN A 117 3.46 52.73 -9.80
CA ASN A 117 2.11 52.97 -9.29
C ASN A 117 1.20 51.76 -9.65
N PRO A 118 1.24 50.70 -8.87
CA PRO A 118 0.45 49.52 -9.16
C PRO A 118 -1.05 49.77 -9.00
N THR A 119 -1.83 49.35 -9.98
CA THR A 119 -3.30 49.37 -9.97
C THR A 119 -3.88 48.00 -9.62
N GLN A 120 -5.20 47.86 -9.69
CA GLN A 120 -5.85 46.54 -9.55
C GLN A 120 -5.43 45.57 -10.66
N ALA A 121 -4.94 46.06 -11.81
CA ALA A 121 -4.50 45.25 -12.93
C ALA A 121 -3.15 44.54 -12.68
N GLU A 122 -2.32 45.06 -11.78
CA GLU A 122 -1.02 44.47 -11.39
C GLU A 122 -1.11 43.64 -10.12
N LYS A 123 -2.31 43.12 -9.78
CA LYS A 123 -2.49 42.16 -8.71
C LYS A 123 -2.24 40.75 -9.20
N LEU A 124 -1.35 40.04 -8.50
CA LEU A 124 -1.02 38.64 -8.75
C LEU A 124 -0.78 37.94 -7.41
N SER A 125 -1.35 36.76 -7.25
CA SER A 125 -1.12 35.89 -6.09
C SER A 125 -0.42 34.63 -6.53
N ILE A 126 0.54 34.18 -5.74
CA ILE A 126 1.20 32.86 -5.91
C ILE A 126 0.60 31.91 -4.90
N ILE A 127 -0.01 30.85 -5.41
CA ILE A 127 -0.69 29.85 -4.62
C ILE A 127 -0.02 28.50 -4.86
N ALA A 128 0.39 27.84 -3.79
CA ALA A 128 0.81 26.44 -3.81
C ALA A 128 -0.43 25.53 -3.89
N VAL A 129 -0.39 24.51 -4.71
CA VAL A 129 -1.47 23.52 -4.85
C VAL A 129 -0.93 22.09 -4.75
N GLY A 130 -1.82 21.11 -4.65
CA GLY A 130 -1.41 19.71 -4.53
C GLY A 130 -0.56 19.41 -3.31
N GLY A 131 0.48 18.56 -3.44
CA GLY A 131 1.39 18.21 -2.35
C GLY A 131 2.13 19.41 -1.77
N TYR A 132 2.51 20.34 -2.60
CA TYR A 132 3.13 21.59 -2.18
C TYR A 132 2.15 22.47 -1.38
N GLY A 133 0.89 22.50 -1.78
CA GLY A 133 -0.17 23.21 -1.04
C GLY A 133 -0.38 22.67 0.37
N ARG A 134 -0.32 21.34 0.56
CA ARG A 134 -0.44 20.66 1.88
C ARG A 134 0.79 20.84 2.78
N LYS A 135 1.86 21.46 2.34
CA LYS A 135 3.16 21.53 3.01
C LYS A 135 3.82 20.14 3.15
N GLU A 136 3.57 19.24 2.21
CA GLU A 136 4.05 17.86 2.18
C GLU A 136 4.97 17.61 0.99
N MET A 137 6.21 18.07 1.07
CA MET A 137 7.19 17.94 -0.01
C MET A 137 8.25 16.89 0.33
N ALA A 138 8.27 15.78 -0.43
CA ALA A 138 9.45 14.92 -0.45
C ALA A 138 10.60 15.60 -1.20
N PRO A 139 11.88 15.16 -1.01
CA PRO A 139 13.07 15.87 -1.49
C PRO A 139 13.08 16.30 -2.97
N TYR A 140 12.48 15.50 -3.83
CA TYR A 140 12.45 15.72 -5.29
C TYR A 140 11.03 15.81 -5.85
N SER A 141 10.04 16.15 -4.99
CA SER A 141 8.65 16.35 -5.42
C SER A 141 8.52 17.51 -6.40
N ASP A 142 7.53 17.42 -7.27
CA ASP A 142 7.15 18.51 -8.15
C ASP A 142 6.61 19.69 -7.33
N VAL A 143 6.80 20.92 -7.82
CA VAL A 143 6.32 22.16 -7.21
C VAL A 143 5.15 22.67 -8.05
N ASP A 144 3.93 22.53 -7.53
CA ASP A 144 2.74 22.93 -8.25
C ASP A 144 2.30 24.34 -7.85
N LEU A 145 2.27 25.27 -8.81
CA LEU A 145 1.96 26.68 -8.65
C LEU A 145 0.72 27.10 -9.43
N LEU A 146 -0.17 27.81 -8.76
CA LEU A 146 -1.25 28.56 -9.39
C LEU A 146 -0.93 30.06 -9.28
N PHE A 147 -0.73 30.73 -10.42
CA PHE A 147 -0.66 32.17 -10.54
C PHE A 147 -2.08 32.69 -10.69
N LEU A 148 -2.59 33.33 -9.65
CA LEU A 148 -3.97 33.77 -9.58
C LEU A 148 -4.08 35.26 -9.85
N THR A 149 -4.90 35.64 -10.81
CA THR A 149 -5.25 37.02 -11.12
C THR A 149 -6.73 37.29 -10.76
N PRO A 150 -7.08 38.55 -10.39
CA PRO A 150 -8.49 38.86 -10.07
C PRO A 150 -9.43 38.62 -11.25
N TYR A 151 -9.01 39.01 -12.46
CA TYR A 151 -9.83 38.94 -13.67
C TYR A 151 -9.09 38.26 -14.82
N LYS A 152 -8.37 39.07 -15.67
CA LYS A 152 -7.58 38.57 -16.80
C LYS A 152 -6.11 38.73 -16.51
N THR A 153 -5.30 37.83 -17.07
CA THR A 153 -3.84 37.97 -17.03
C THR A 153 -3.43 39.24 -17.83
N THR A 154 -2.67 40.09 -17.22
CA THR A 154 -2.15 41.32 -17.85
C THR A 154 -0.78 41.09 -18.46
N PRO A 155 -0.29 41.91 -19.43
CA PRO A 155 1.05 41.77 -19.98
C PRO A 155 2.16 41.88 -18.91
N TRP A 156 1.94 42.65 -17.84
CA TRP A 156 2.84 42.69 -16.70
C TRP A 156 2.87 41.35 -15.97
N ALA A 157 1.70 40.81 -15.64
CA ALA A 157 1.61 39.52 -14.96
C ALA A 157 2.23 38.39 -15.79
N GLU A 158 2.02 38.38 -17.12
CA GLU A 158 2.67 37.42 -18.03
C GLU A 158 4.20 37.54 -17.96
N SER A 159 4.76 38.74 -18.07
CA SER A 159 6.21 38.95 -17.98
C SER A 159 6.81 38.53 -16.64
N VAL A 160 6.09 38.78 -15.54
CA VAL A 160 6.51 38.37 -14.20
C VAL A 160 6.47 36.84 -14.06
N ILE A 161 5.39 36.22 -14.49
CA ILE A 161 5.22 34.76 -14.44
C ILE A 161 6.31 34.08 -15.27
N GLU A 162 6.54 34.51 -16.49
CA GLU A 162 7.61 33.98 -17.34
C GLU A 162 8.98 34.08 -16.67
N SER A 163 9.31 35.26 -16.11
CA SER A 163 10.58 35.47 -15.42
C SER A 163 10.73 34.54 -14.20
N ILE A 164 9.68 34.35 -13.41
CA ILE A 164 9.67 33.39 -12.29
C ILE A 164 9.94 31.99 -12.80
N LEU A 165 9.19 31.54 -13.81
CA LEU A 165 9.33 30.19 -14.36
C LEU A 165 10.71 29.93 -14.92
N TYR A 166 11.29 30.88 -15.68
CA TYR A 166 12.65 30.74 -16.19
C TYR A 166 13.70 30.60 -15.09
N ILE A 167 13.60 31.39 -14.00
CA ILE A 167 14.52 31.30 -12.87
C ILE A 167 14.36 29.92 -12.19
N LEU A 168 13.12 29.48 -11.95
CA LEU A 168 12.85 28.18 -11.29
C LEU A 168 13.30 26.98 -12.14
N TRP A 169 13.14 27.04 -13.47
CA TRP A 169 13.67 26.02 -14.39
C TRP A 169 15.20 26.01 -14.43
N ASP A 170 15.82 27.17 -14.41
CA ASP A 170 17.27 27.29 -14.30
C ASP A 170 17.80 26.69 -13.00
N LEU A 171 17.02 26.70 -11.90
CA LEU A 171 17.31 26.00 -10.65
C LEU A 171 17.07 24.47 -10.75
N LYS A 172 16.65 23.96 -11.90
CA LYS A 172 16.27 22.55 -12.13
C LYS A 172 15.16 22.06 -11.20
N LEU A 173 14.22 22.93 -10.88
CA LEU A 173 12.99 22.54 -10.21
C LEU A 173 11.98 22.03 -11.24
N LYS A 174 11.29 20.96 -10.89
CA LYS A 174 10.16 20.46 -11.67
C LYS A 174 8.93 21.27 -11.28
N ILE A 175 8.48 22.15 -12.15
CA ILE A 175 7.38 23.06 -11.89
C ILE A 175 6.16 22.66 -12.70
N GLY A 176 5.08 22.29 -11.99
CA GLY A 176 3.73 22.31 -12.52
C GLY A 176 3.17 23.72 -12.32
N HIS A 177 2.60 24.33 -13.35
CA HIS A 177 2.06 25.69 -13.21
C HIS A 177 0.77 25.90 -14.01
N SER A 178 -0.03 26.83 -13.52
CA SER A 178 -1.18 27.36 -14.25
C SER A 178 -1.38 28.83 -13.91
N SER A 179 -1.84 29.62 -14.90
CA SER A 179 -2.29 31.01 -14.70
C SER A 179 -3.78 31.07 -14.93
N ARG A 180 -4.56 31.53 -13.93
CA ARG A 180 -6.01 31.53 -13.96
C ARG A 180 -6.58 32.74 -13.24
N SER A 181 -7.77 33.14 -13.69
CA SER A 181 -8.64 34.05 -12.93
C SER A 181 -9.45 33.21 -11.90
N ILE A 182 -10.08 33.92 -10.94
CA ILE A 182 -11.02 33.28 -9.98
C ILE A 182 -12.15 32.56 -10.72
N SER A 183 -12.69 33.19 -11.80
CA SER A 183 -13.75 32.58 -12.60
C SER A 183 -13.31 31.31 -13.32
N ASP A 184 -12.08 31.28 -13.84
CA ASP A 184 -11.52 30.07 -14.46
C ASP A 184 -11.31 28.94 -13.46
N CYS A 185 -10.84 29.26 -12.25
CA CYS A 185 -10.71 28.26 -11.18
C CYS A 185 -12.06 27.60 -10.85
N LEU A 186 -13.12 28.39 -10.75
CA LEU A 186 -14.46 27.85 -10.47
C LEU A 186 -15.00 27.02 -11.65
N ARG A 187 -14.86 27.50 -12.88
CA ARG A 187 -15.32 26.80 -14.09
C ARG A 187 -14.59 25.46 -14.26
N LEU A 188 -13.24 25.49 -14.32
CA LEU A 188 -12.41 24.31 -14.51
C LEU A 188 -12.53 23.33 -13.34
N GLY A 189 -12.68 23.85 -12.11
CA GLY A 189 -12.92 23.00 -10.93
C GLY A 189 -14.28 22.26 -10.98
N LYS A 190 -15.27 22.75 -11.74
CA LYS A 190 -16.52 22.02 -11.98
C LYS A 190 -16.35 20.90 -13.00
N GLU A 191 -15.49 21.09 -13.99
CA GLU A 191 -15.29 20.18 -15.12
C GLU A 191 -14.29 19.03 -14.80
N ASP A 192 -13.24 19.31 -13.98
CA ASP A 192 -12.12 18.38 -13.73
C ASP A 192 -11.92 18.13 -12.23
N TYR A 193 -11.98 16.87 -11.80
CA TYR A 193 -11.78 16.45 -10.41
C TYR A 193 -10.33 16.59 -9.95
N THR A 194 -9.34 16.51 -10.86
CA THR A 194 -7.92 16.72 -10.52
C THR A 194 -7.67 18.19 -10.19
N ILE A 195 -8.18 19.10 -11.02
CA ILE A 195 -8.14 20.54 -10.76
C ILE A 195 -8.88 20.87 -9.47
N ARG A 196 -10.06 20.28 -9.25
CA ARG A 196 -10.85 20.45 -8.03
C ARG A 196 -10.08 20.03 -6.78
N THR A 197 -9.39 18.89 -6.84
CA THR A 197 -8.54 18.40 -5.74
C THR A 197 -7.35 19.34 -5.51
N ALA A 198 -6.70 19.81 -6.56
CA ALA A 198 -5.61 20.77 -6.45
C ALA A 198 -6.06 22.09 -5.79
N LEU A 199 -7.26 22.60 -6.15
CA LEU A 199 -7.86 23.79 -5.54
C LEU A 199 -8.31 23.56 -4.08
N LEU A 200 -8.71 22.36 -3.71
CA LEU A 200 -9.01 22.00 -2.32
C LEU A 200 -7.75 22.10 -1.43
N GLU A 201 -6.59 21.84 -1.99
CA GLU A 201 -5.29 21.82 -1.34
C GLU A 201 -4.52 23.15 -1.47
N GLN A 202 -5.20 24.22 -1.91
CA GLN A 202 -4.56 25.51 -2.11
C GLN A 202 -4.01 26.12 -0.82
N ARG A 203 -2.86 26.79 -0.93
CA ARG A 203 -2.21 27.56 0.13
C ARG A 203 -1.58 28.84 -0.44
N PHE A 204 -1.86 29.96 0.16
CA PHE A 204 -1.20 31.23 -0.21
C PHE A 204 0.30 31.16 0.11
N VAL A 205 1.14 31.57 -0.85
CA VAL A 205 2.59 31.69 -0.68
C VAL A 205 3.00 33.14 -0.58
N ASP A 206 2.65 33.97 -1.59
CA ASP A 206 2.97 35.39 -1.61
C ASP A 206 2.09 36.17 -2.64
N GLY A 207 2.17 37.49 -2.64
CA GLY A 207 1.44 38.34 -3.58
C GLY A 207 0.23 39.03 -2.97
N ASP A 208 -0.89 39.12 -3.73
CA ASP A 208 -2.12 39.78 -3.26
C ASP A 208 -2.97 38.85 -2.43
N HIS A 209 -2.89 38.97 -1.10
CA HIS A 209 -3.63 38.12 -0.16
C HIS A 209 -5.17 38.25 -0.30
N ALA A 210 -5.67 39.41 -0.69
CA ALA A 210 -7.10 39.65 -0.83
C ALA A 210 -7.70 38.80 -1.96
N THR A 211 -7.02 38.72 -3.11
CA THR A 211 -7.43 37.87 -4.24
C THR A 211 -7.39 36.38 -3.86
N ALA A 212 -6.38 35.94 -3.11
CA ALA A 212 -6.30 34.56 -2.64
C ALA A 212 -7.45 34.20 -1.67
N LYS A 213 -7.77 35.10 -0.75
CA LYS A 213 -8.89 34.93 0.21
C LYS A 213 -10.25 34.92 -0.50
N GLU A 214 -10.42 35.74 -1.53
CA GLU A 214 -11.64 35.74 -2.35
C GLU A 214 -11.81 34.40 -3.07
N LEU A 215 -10.74 33.85 -3.65
CA LEU A 215 -10.78 32.51 -4.26
C LEU A 215 -11.23 31.46 -3.25
N GLU A 216 -10.64 31.43 -2.06
CA GLU A 216 -10.99 30.46 -1.00
C GLU A 216 -12.48 30.55 -0.65
N MET A 217 -12.99 31.72 -0.39
CA MET A 217 -14.40 31.94 -0.05
C MET A 217 -15.33 31.48 -1.19
N ARG A 218 -14.99 31.80 -2.43
CA ARG A 218 -15.82 31.44 -3.59
C ARG A 218 -15.77 29.94 -3.89
N LEU A 219 -14.62 29.29 -3.74
CA LEU A 219 -14.54 27.84 -3.89
C LEU A 219 -15.46 27.11 -2.91
N TRP A 220 -15.50 27.53 -1.65
CA TRP A 220 -16.40 26.94 -0.66
C TRP A 220 -17.88 27.23 -0.95
N LYS A 221 -18.20 28.46 -1.32
CA LYS A 221 -19.59 28.87 -1.56
C LYS A 221 -20.13 28.30 -2.86
N ASP A 222 -19.38 28.41 -3.96
CA ASP A 222 -19.89 28.26 -5.32
C ASP A 222 -19.55 26.88 -5.93
N LEU A 223 -18.62 26.11 -5.32
CA LEU A 223 -18.19 24.81 -5.84
C LEU A 223 -18.30 23.68 -4.80
N PHE A 224 -17.58 23.71 -3.71
CA PHE A 224 -17.43 22.53 -2.84
C PHE A 224 -18.73 22.11 -2.16
N LYS A 225 -19.49 23.03 -1.58
CA LYS A 225 -20.79 22.70 -0.94
C LYS A 225 -21.79 22.06 -1.89
N LEU A 226 -21.73 22.38 -3.17
CA LEU A 226 -22.71 21.97 -4.17
C LEU A 226 -22.40 20.59 -4.81
N THR A 227 -21.16 20.12 -4.72
CA THR A 227 -20.66 18.98 -5.50
C THR A 227 -20.02 17.88 -4.65
N ALA A 228 -20.32 17.84 -3.35
CA ALA A 228 -19.69 16.91 -2.40
C ALA A 228 -19.90 15.44 -2.78
N LYS A 229 -21.14 15.08 -3.17
CA LYS A 229 -21.48 13.70 -3.52
C LYS A 229 -20.72 13.18 -4.74
N ASP A 230 -20.65 14.02 -5.78
CA ASP A 230 -19.98 13.66 -7.03
C ASP A 230 -18.47 13.53 -6.81
N PHE A 231 -17.89 14.42 -5.98
CA PHE A 231 -16.50 14.38 -5.62
C PHE A 231 -16.13 13.09 -4.87
N ILE A 232 -16.94 12.66 -3.89
CA ILE A 232 -16.73 11.42 -3.14
C ILE A 232 -16.74 10.22 -4.08
N SER A 233 -17.77 10.12 -4.94
CA SER A 233 -17.89 9.01 -5.90
C SER A 233 -16.70 8.94 -6.83
N ALA A 234 -16.27 10.08 -7.39
CA ALA A 234 -15.10 10.16 -8.26
C ALA A 234 -13.79 9.75 -7.54
N LYS A 235 -13.62 10.16 -6.27
CA LYS A 235 -12.41 9.80 -5.49
C LYS A 235 -12.37 8.33 -5.10
N LEU A 236 -13.50 7.71 -4.86
CA LEU A 236 -13.58 6.27 -4.60
C LEU A 236 -13.27 5.46 -5.87
N GLU A 237 -13.81 5.86 -7.01
CA GLU A 237 -13.52 5.22 -8.30
C GLU A 237 -12.03 5.39 -8.68
N GLU A 238 -11.48 6.59 -8.54
CA GLU A 238 -10.05 6.85 -8.77
C GLU A 238 -9.16 5.94 -7.91
N ARG A 239 -9.51 5.75 -6.62
CA ARG A 239 -8.80 4.86 -5.72
C ARG A 239 -8.85 3.41 -6.19
N ASP A 240 -10.02 2.92 -6.59
CA ASP A 240 -10.18 1.53 -6.99
C ASP A 240 -9.42 1.23 -8.30
N LEU A 241 -9.49 2.12 -9.29
CA LEU A 241 -8.69 2.04 -10.52
C LEU A 241 -7.18 2.10 -10.25
N ARG A 242 -6.76 2.95 -9.30
CA ARG A 242 -5.35 3.04 -8.89
C ARG A 242 -4.88 1.72 -8.26
N HIS A 243 -5.68 1.13 -7.35
CA HIS A 243 -5.36 -0.16 -6.75
C HIS A 243 -5.22 -1.26 -7.80
N GLU A 244 -6.11 -1.32 -8.79
CA GLU A 244 -6.02 -2.29 -9.91
C GLU A 244 -4.71 -2.12 -10.69
N LYS A 245 -4.35 -0.89 -11.06
CA LYS A 245 -3.09 -0.58 -11.76
C LYS A 245 -1.84 -0.98 -10.96
N GLN A 246 -1.92 -0.97 -9.63
CA GLN A 246 -0.84 -1.36 -8.72
C GLN A 246 -0.91 -2.84 -8.32
N GLY A 247 -1.58 -3.69 -9.11
CA GLY A 247 -1.68 -5.13 -8.89
C GLY A 247 -2.75 -5.57 -7.88
N GLY A 248 -3.59 -4.66 -7.38
CA GLY A 248 -4.75 -4.97 -6.53
C GLY A 248 -4.43 -5.49 -5.12
N GLN A 249 -3.18 -5.88 -4.86
CA GLN A 249 -2.74 -6.50 -3.61
C GLN A 249 -1.94 -5.51 -2.74
N ARG A 250 -2.06 -5.66 -1.41
CA ARG A 250 -1.32 -4.84 -0.43
C ARG A 250 0.07 -5.41 -0.16
N TYR A 251 0.22 -6.71 -0.24
CA TYR A 251 1.38 -7.46 0.19
C TYR A 251 2.33 -7.81 -0.96
N MET A 252 2.37 -6.96 -1.99
CA MET A 252 3.38 -7.05 -3.06
C MET A 252 4.75 -6.75 -2.50
N VAL A 253 5.74 -7.61 -2.78
CA VAL A 253 7.09 -7.48 -2.22
C VAL A 253 7.87 -6.26 -2.72
N GLU A 254 7.53 -5.71 -3.87
CA GLU A 254 8.04 -4.42 -4.36
C GLU A 254 6.90 -3.39 -4.43
N PRO A 255 6.51 -2.80 -3.29
CA PRO A 255 5.36 -1.91 -3.25
C PRO A 255 5.68 -0.50 -3.75
N ASN A 256 4.67 0.19 -4.30
CA ASN A 256 4.72 1.63 -4.49
C ASN A 256 4.25 2.32 -3.20
N VAL A 257 5.15 3.04 -2.53
CA VAL A 257 4.91 3.66 -1.20
C VAL A 257 3.81 4.72 -1.24
N LYS A 258 3.65 5.41 -2.37
CA LYS A 258 2.67 6.47 -2.55
C LYS A 258 1.35 5.93 -3.10
N GLU A 259 1.38 5.27 -4.26
CA GLU A 259 0.18 4.91 -5.03
C GLU A 259 -0.31 3.47 -4.74
N GLY A 260 0.52 2.63 -4.11
CA GLY A 260 0.16 1.26 -3.75
C GLY A 260 -0.97 1.18 -2.73
N LYS A 261 -1.64 0.04 -2.68
CA LYS A 261 -2.71 -0.22 -1.71
C LYS A 261 -2.17 -0.22 -0.28
N GLY A 262 -2.68 0.67 0.57
CA GLY A 262 -2.13 0.93 1.90
C GLY A 262 -0.99 1.96 1.90
N GLY A 263 -0.73 2.64 0.78
CA GLY A 263 0.25 3.72 0.67
C GLY A 263 -0.31 5.09 1.05
N LEU A 264 0.54 6.10 0.94
CA LEU A 264 0.24 7.49 1.33
C LEU A 264 -0.99 8.06 0.64
N ARG A 265 -1.24 7.71 -0.64
CA ARG A 265 -2.39 8.22 -1.40
C ARG A 265 -3.73 7.76 -0.82
N ASP A 266 -3.78 6.62 -0.15
CA ASP A 266 -4.99 6.17 0.52
C ASP A 266 -5.35 7.10 1.68
N LEU A 267 -4.37 7.48 2.50
CA LEU A 267 -4.54 8.44 3.59
C LEU A 267 -4.93 9.83 3.08
N GLN A 268 -4.25 10.31 2.03
CA GLN A 268 -4.55 11.60 1.39
C GLN A 268 -5.98 11.63 0.83
N SER A 269 -6.43 10.53 0.20
CA SER A 269 -7.79 10.44 -0.34
C SER A 269 -8.84 10.56 0.76
N LEU A 270 -8.62 9.96 1.93
CA LEU A 270 -9.50 10.08 3.09
C LEU A 270 -9.57 11.53 3.58
N PHE A 271 -8.41 12.15 3.72
CA PHE A 271 -8.34 13.54 4.20
C PHE A 271 -9.00 14.51 3.20
N TRP A 272 -8.85 14.31 1.88
CA TRP A 272 -9.55 15.11 0.88
C TRP A 272 -11.07 14.98 1.01
N ILE A 273 -11.58 13.78 1.20
CA ILE A 273 -13.01 13.56 1.37
C ILE A 273 -13.50 14.25 2.67
N ALA A 274 -12.79 14.10 3.78
CA ALA A 274 -13.12 14.76 5.04
C ALA A 274 -13.08 16.29 4.91
N LYS A 275 -12.04 16.83 4.31
CA LYS A 275 -11.86 18.26 4.04
C LYS A 275 -13.01 18.79 3.19
N TYR A 276 -13.38 18.07 2.15
CA TYR A 276 -14.46 18.46 1.24
C TYR A 276 -15.84 18.47 1.91
N LEU A 277 -16.12 17.49 2.78
CA LEU A 277 -17.41 17.35 3.47
C LEU A 277 -17.58 18.29 4.65
N HIS A 278 -16.54 18.37 5.48
CA HIS A 278 -16.61 18.96 6.81
C HIS A 278 -15.77 20.22 6.96
N HIS A 279 -15.09 20.67 5.88
CA HIS A 279 -14.21 21.83 5.91
C HIS A 279 -13.08 21.72 6.95
N VAL A 280 -12.60 20.50 7.19
CA VAL A 280 -11.49 20.21 8.12
C VAL A 280 -10.22 20.88 7.61
N LYS A 281 -9.48 21.49 8.50
CA LYS A 281 -8.18 22.10 8.19
C LYS A 281 -7.02 21.19 8.57
N GLU A 282 -7.16 20.54 9.73
CA GLU A 282 -6.14 19.67 10.31
C GLU A 282 -6.67 18.23 10.46
N GLN A 283 -5.77 17.25 10.33
CA GLN A 283 -6.12 15.83 10.42
C GLN A 283 -6.65 15.44 11.81
N SER A 284 -6.24 16.13 12.87
CA SER A 284 -6.71 15.94 14.26
C SER A 284 -8.22 16.11 14.40
N GLU A 285 -8.83 16.99 13.61
CA GLU A 285 -10.27 17.25 13.60
C GLU A 285 -11.11 16.02 13.22
N LEU A 286 -10.49 14.99 12.59
CA LEU A 286 -11.17 13.71 12.30
C LEU A 286 -11.61 12.98 13.57
N VAL A 287 -10.93 13.23 14.71
CA VAL A 287 -11.30 12.69 16.02
C VAL A 287 -12.52 13.42 16.55
N ASP A 288 -12.53 14.75 16.47
CA ASP A 288 -13.64 15.59 16.94
C ASP A 288 -14.94 15.33 16.16
N LEU A 289 -14.80 15.01 14.87
CA LEU A 289 -15.90 14.59 14.00
C LEU A 289 -16.39 13.15 14.27
N GLY A 290 -15.74 12.40 15.17
CA GLY A 290 -16.06 11.00 15.43
C GLY A 290 -15.76 10.03 14.30
N MET A 291 -15.03 10.45 13.26
CA MET A 291 -14.64 9.61 12.14
C MET A 291 -13.55 8.61 12.52
N LEU A 292 -12.63 9.02 13.40
CA LEU A 292 -11.59 8.17 14.00
C LEU A 292 -11.65 8.29 15.53
N ARG A 293 -11.31 7.19 16.22
CA ARG A 293 -11.03 7.24 17.67
C ARG A 293 -9.61 7.77 17.89
N LYS A 294 -9.33 8.28 19.08
CA LYS A 294 -8.02 8.84 19.43
C LYS A 294 -6.87 7.82 19.22
N GLU A 295 -7.09 6.57 19.60
CA GLU A 295 -6.12 5.49 19.44
C GLU A 295 -5.90 5.12 17.94
N GLU A 296 -6.95 5.23 17.13
CA GLU A 296 -6.88 5.02 15.68
C GLU A 296 -6.11 6.16 15.01
N PHE A 297 -6.33 7.40 15.47
CA PHE A 297 -5.59 8.56 14.99
C PHE A 297 -4.10 8.49 15.31
N VAL A 298 -3.71 8.05 16.50
CA VAL A 298 -2.29 7.81 16.84
C VAL A 298 -1.67 6.74 15.94
N LYS A 299 -2.42 5.67 15.63
CA LYS A 299 -1.95 4.64 14.68
C LYS A 299 -1.84 5.19 13.26
N PHE A 300 -2.76 6.07 12.87
CA PHE A 300 -2.75 6.77 11.59
C PHE A 300 -1.47 7.61 11.45
N GLN A 301 -1.20 8.51 12.40
CA GLN A 301 -0.01 9.36 12.38
C GLN A 301 1.30 8.58 12.33
N LYS A 302 1.40 7.48 13.11
CA LYS A 302 2.58 6.61 13.09
C LYS A 302 2.78 5.94 11.73
N ALA A 303 1.70 5.47 11.10
CA ALA A 303 1.80 4.84 9.79
C ALA A 303 2.13 5.86 8.70
N GLU A 304 1.51 7.02 8.74
CA GLU A 304 1.78 8.13 7.81
C GLU A 304 3.24 8.58 7.90
N ASN A 305 3.72 8.86 9.10
CA ASN A 305 5.10 9.30 9.31
C ASN A 305 6.12 8.24 8.87
N PHE A 306 5.87 6.96 9.12
CA PHE A 306 6.72 5.87 8.64
C PHE A 306 6.78 5.81 7.10
N LEU A 307 5.63 5.86 6.44
CA LEU A 307 5.57 5.83 4.97
C LEU A 307 6.22 7.07 4.34
N TRP A 308 6.07 8.25 4.97
CA TRP A 308 6.80 9.45 4.57
C TRP A 308 8.31 9.31 4.74
N ALA A 309 8.77 8.69 5.84
CA ALA A 309 10.20 8.42 6.06
C ALA A 309 10.76 7.54 4.95
N VAL A 310 10.10 6.42 4.65
CA VAL A 310 10.50 5.53 3.54
C VAL A 310 10.55 6.29 2.22
N ARG A 311 9.53 7.09 1.92
CA ARG A 311 9.47 7.88 0.67
C ARG A 311 10.59 8.91 0.57
N CYS A 312 10.89 9.61 1.65
CA CYS A 312 11.97 10.59 1.68
C CYS A 312 13.34 9.93 1.48
N HIS A 313 13.60 8.79 2.14
CA HIS A 313 14.82 8.01 1.93
C HIS A 313 14.95 7.52 0.48
N LEU A 314 13.87 7.01 -0.13
CA LEU A 314 13.87 6.61 -1.55
C LEU A 314 14.23 7.75 -2.49
N HIS A 315 13.65 8.93 -2.28
CA HIS A 315 13.95 10.11 -3.09
C HIS A 315 15.43 10.52 -2.96
N ILE A 316 15.97 10.50 -1.74
CA ILE A 316 17.37 10.83 -1.48
C ILE A 316 18.31 9.81 -2.14
N LEU A 317 18.08 8.52 -1.94
CA LEU A 317 18.88 7.43 -2.51
C LEU A 317 18.92 7.46 -4.03
N THR A 318 17.77 7.71 -4.65
CA THR A 318 17.66 7.71 -6.12
C THR A 318 17.96 9.05 -6.77
N ASN A 319 18.14 10.13 -5.99
CA ASN A 319 18.25 11.53 -6.47
C ASN A 319 17.12 11.94 -7.42
N ARG A 320 15.93 11.38 -7.25
CA ARG A 320 14.72 11.66 -8.06
C ARG A 320 13.45 11.32 -7.29
N ALA A 321 12.29 11.76 -7.81
CA ALA A 321 10.98 11.37 -7.31
C ALA A 321 10.70 9.89 -7.68
N SER A 322 11.14 8.95 -6.85
CA SER A 322 10.91 7.52 -7.00
C SER A 322 10.10 6.99 -5.82
N ASP A 323 8.91 6.47 -6.09
CA ASP A 323 8.02 5.96 -5.07
C ASP A 323 7.97 4.40 -5.04
N GLN A 324 8.75 3.74 -5.93
CA GLN A 324 8.84 2.28 -6.04
C GLN A 324 9.94 1.74 -5.12
N LEU A 325 9.56 0.92 -4.16
CA LEU A 325 10.46 0.26 -3.22
C LEU A 325 10.93 -1.09 -3.79
N SER A 326 11.85 -1.02 -4.78
CA SER A 326 12.45 -2.21 -5.42
C SER A 326 13.39 -2.95 -4.47
N PHE A 327 13.70 -4.22 -4.77
CA PHE A 327 14.56 -5.06 -3.91
C PHE A 327 15.88 -4.38 -3.55
N ASP A 328 16.57 -3.76 -4.52
CA ASP A 328 17.83 -3.08 -4.27
C ASP A 328 17.66 -1.90 -3.30
N LEU A 329 16.61 -1.10 -3.52
CA LEU A 329 16.31 0.07 -2.69
C LEU A 329 15.80 -0.31 -1.29
N GLN A 330 15.25 -1.52 -1.10
CA GLN A 330 14.83 -2.01 0.22
C GLN A 330 16.04 -2.15 1.15
N VAL A 331 17.16 -2.70 0.66
CA VAL A 331 18.37 -2.90 1.45
C VAL A 331 18.94 -1.55 1.89
N GLU A 332 19.16 -0.64 0.93
CA GLU A 332 19.72 0.69 1.21
C GLU A 332 18.79 1.53 2.11
N THR A 333 17.46 1.42 1.93
CA THR A 333 16.48 2.11 2.77
C THR A 333 16.50 1.57 4.19
N ALA A 334 16.56 0.25 4.37
CA ALA A 334 16.64 -0.39 5.68
C ALA A 334 17.88 0.09 6.46
N GLU A 335 19.05 0.12 5.81
CA GLU A 335 20.30 0.62 6.40
C GLU A 335 20.18 2.09 6.82
N ARG A 336 19.67 2.97 5.95
CA ARG A 336 19.48 4.40 6.26
C ARG A 336 18.47 4.63 7.39
N MET A 337 17.48 3.76 7.51
CA MET A 337 16.48 3.83 8.60
C MET A 337 16.97 3.18 9.91
N GLY A 338 18.21 2.65 9.94
CA GLY A 338 18.86 2.13 11.15
C GLY A 338 18.48 0.70 11.49
N TYR A 339 17.88 -0.06 10.57
CA TYR A 339 17.61 -1.48 10.78
C TYR A 339 18.90 -2.28 10.76
N GLN A 340 18.98 -3.31 11.59
CA GLN A 340 20.15 -4.17 11.74
C GLN A 340 19.77 -5.64 11.63
N ASP A 341 20.70 -6.46 11.19
CA ASP A 341 20.54 -7.92 11.18
C ASP A 341 20.30 -8.44 12.60
N SER A 342 19.36 -9.31 12.74
CA SER A 342 19.02 -10.00 13.98
C SER A 342 19.15 -11.51 13.81
N LYS A 343 19.17 -12.28 14.92
CA LYS A 343 19.34 -13.74 14.86
C LYS A 343 18.33 -14.39 13.88
N GLY A 344 18.85 -14.85 12.74
CA GLY A 344 18.08 -15.56 11.71
C GLY A 344 17.28 -14.68 10.73
N ARG A 345 17.40 -13.33 10.82
CA ARG A 345 16.67 -12.39 9.94
C ARG A 345 17.56 -11.24 9.49
N ARG A 346 17.46 -10.88 8.22
CA ARG A 346 18.18 -9.73 7.65
C ARG A 346 17.48 -8.41 8.03
N ALA A 347 18.26 -7.34 8.13
CA ALA A 347 17.75 -5.98 8.37
C ALA A 347 16.58 -5.62 7.42
N VAL A 348 16.73 -5.93 6.14
CA VAL A 348 15.72 -5.68 5.10
C VAL A 348 14.41 -6.45 5.36
N GLU A 349 14.46 -7.66 5.89
CA GLU A 349 13.26 -8.45 6.19
C GLU A 349 12.51 -7.88 7.39
N VAL A 350 13.23 -7.37 8.41
CA VAL A 350 12.63 -6.68 9.56
C VAL A 350 11.99 -5.36 9.10
N PHE A 351 12.70 -4.56 8.30
CA PHE A 351 12.19 -3.33 7.72
C PHE A 351 10.92 -3.55 6.90
N MET A 352 10.92 -4.54 6.01
CA MET A 352 9.76 -4.83 5.17
C MET A 352 8.57 -5.36 5.98
N GLN A 353 8.80 -6.11 7.07
CA GLN A 353 7.72 -6.50 7.98
C GLN A 353 7.06 -5.29 8.64
N ASP A 354 7.86 -4.30 9.08
CA ASP A 354 7.31 -3.04 9.61
C ASP A 354 6.55 -2.27 8.53
N TYR A 355 7.09 -2.21 7.30
CA TYR A 355 6.41 -1.59 6.16
C TYR A 355 5.01 -2.19 5.94
N PHE A 356 4.91 -3.51 5.82
CA PHE A 356 3.61 -4.17 5.59
C PHE A 356 2.67 -4.04 6.79
N THR A 357 3.21 -3.99 8.01
CA THR A 357 2.43 -3.69 9.22
C THR A 357 1.80 -2.30 9.14
N HIS A 358 2.56 -1.29 8.73
CA HIS A 358 2.04 0.07 8.54
C HIS A 358 1.06 0.16 7.37
N ALA A 359 1.33 -0.46 6.23
CA ALA A 359 0.43 -0.52 5.09
C ALA A 359 -0.92 -1.20 5.45
N THR A 360 -0.89 -2.22 6.31
CA THR A 360 -2.11 -2.88 6.82
C THR A 360 -2.91 -1.93 7.70
N ARG A 361 -2.26 -1.18 8.59
CA ARG A 361 -2.92 -0.15 9.43
C ARG A 361 -3.60 0.92 8.59
N VAL A 362 -2.94 1.41 7.54
CA VAL A 362 -3.54 2.36 6.58
C VAL A 362 -4.81 1.79 5.96
N GLY A 363 -4.77 0.53 5.53
CA GLY A 363 -5.94 -0.14 4.95
C GLY A 363 -7.10 -0.30 5.95
N ASP A 364 -6.82 -0.54 7.21
CA ASP A 364 -7.84 -0.66 8.27
C ASP A 364 -8.51 0.69 8.52
N ILE A 365 -7.72 1.74 8.66
CA ILE A 365 -8.20 3.11 8.86
C ILE A 365 -9.04 3.56 7.66
N THR A 366 -8.56 3.30 6.43
CA THR A 366 -9.29 3.58 5.20
C THR A 366 -10.66 2.93 5.21
N ARG A 367 -10.75 1.66 5.60
CA ARG A 367 -12.01 0.92 5.64
C ARG A 367 -12.97 1.48 6.71
N ILE A 368 -12.46 1.79 7.91
CA ILE A 368 -13.24 2.40 8.98
C ILE A 368 -13.87 3.70 8.50
N PHE A 369 -13.06 4.57 7.94
CA PHE A 369 -13.49 5.86 7.43
C PHE A 369 -14.53 5.75 6.32
N LEU A 370 -14.29 4.89 5.32
CA LEU A 370 -15.22 4.69 4.21
C LEU A 370 -16.58 4.16 4.68
N THR A 371 -16.59 3.30 5.69
CA THR A 371 -17.86 2.81 6.25
C THR A 371 -18.61 3.90 7.00
N ALA A 372 -17.88 4.77 7.73
CA ALA A 372 -18.51 5.94 8.36
C ALA A 372 -19.12 6.89 7.31
N LEU A 373 -18.43 7.09 6.17
CA LEU A 373 -18.95 7.86 5.05
C LEU A 373 -20.20 7.23 4.42
N GLU A 374 -20.17 5.93 4.16
CA GLU A 374 -21.33 5.20 3.64
C GLU A 374 -22.54 5.39 4.57
N ALA A 375 -22.32 5.40 5.88
CA ALA A 375 -23.35 5.63 6.88
C ALA A 375 -24.06 6.98 6.74
N GLN A 376 -23.28 8.02 6.44
CA GLN A 376 -23.79 9.40 6.35
C GLN A 376 -24.43 9.72 4.99
N HIS A 377 -24.03 9.01 3.93
CA HIS A 377 -24.38 9.35 2.54
C HIS A 377 -25.15 8.29 1.77
N VAL A 378 -25.43 7.12 2.35
CA VAL A 378 -26.29 6.13 1.69
C VAL A 378 -27.71 6.69 1.57
N LYS A 379 -28.11 7.05 0.34
CA LYS A 379 -29.53 7.14 0.01
C LYS A 379 -30.19 5.83 0.40
N GLU A 380 -31.33 5.90 1.08
CA GLU A 380 -32.21 4.76 1.19
C GLU A 380 -32.39 4.14 -0.20
N MET A 381 -31.95 2.90 -0.36
CA MET A 381 -32.13 2.19 -1.64
C MET A 381 -33.61 2.22 -2.00
N PRO A 382 -33.96 2.44 -3.29
CA PRO A 382 -35.35 2.42 -3.72
C PRO A 382 -36.06 1.17 -3.18
N LEU A 383 -37.23 1.32 -2.64
CA LEU A 383 -38.04 0.26 -2.02
C LEU A 383 -38.12 -1.02 -2.87
N LEU A 384 -38.16 -0.88 -4.21
CA LEU A 384 -38.15 -1.98 -5.16
C LEU A 384 -36.86 -2.83 -5.13
N GLN A 385 -35.67 -2.24 -4.96
CA GLN A 385 -34.42 -2.99 -4.86
C GLN A 385 -34.25 -3.66 -3.49
N ARG A 386 -34.88 -3.16 -2.42
CA ARG A 386 -34.95 -3.80 -1.11
C ARG A 386 -35.79 -5.08 -1.14
N ILE A 387 -36.87 -5.13 -1.93
CA ILE A 387 -37.79 -6.28 -2.03
C ILE A 387 -37.14 -7.45 -2.80
N PHE A 388 -36.30 -7.18 -3.79
CA PHE A 388 -35.65 -8.22 -4.61
C PHE A 388 -34.33 -8.79 -4.02
N ARG A 389 -33.71 -8.16 -3.04
CA ARG A 389 -32.58 -8.74 -2.31
C ARG A 389 -33.09 -9.63 -1.18
N ARG A 390 -33.04 -10.94 -1.35
CA ARG A 390 -33.16 -11.89 -0.23
C ARG A 390 -32.04 -11.59 0.77
N ILE A 391 -32.35 -10.84 1.84
CA ILE A 391 -31.42 -10.68 2.96
C ILE A 391 -31.34 -12.08 3.60
N PRO A 392 -30.12 -12.68 3.70
CA PRO A 392 -29.97 -13.95 4.38
C PRO A 392 -30.50 -13.85 5.81
N GLN A 393 -31.16 -14.88 6.31
CA GLN A 393 -31.60 -14.90 7.69
C GLN A 393 -30.38 -14.79 8.61
N ILE A 394 -30.32 -13.72 9.39
CA ILE A 394 -29.22 -13.43 10.31
C ILE A 394 -29.51 -14.11 11.65
N LYS A 395 -28.53 -14.83 12.18
CA LYS A 395 -28.62 -15.48 13.49
C LYS A 395 -28.35 -14.49 14.60
N ASP A 396 -28.98 -14.70 15.77
CA ASP A 396 -28.64 -13.97 16.98
C ASP A 396 -27.20 -14.35 17.45
N PRO A 397 -26.38 -13.44 17.96
CA PRO A 397 -26.59 -12.03 18.32
C PRO A 397 -26.28 -11.01 17.22
N TYR A 398 -26.23 -11.40 15.95
CA TYR A 398 -25.86 -10.52 14.83
C TYR A 398 -27.02 -9.69 14.31
N THR A 399 -26.68 -8.62 13.60
CA THR A 399 -27.63 -7.73 12.90
C THR A 399 -26.98 -7.20 11.62
N VAL A 400 -27.77 -6.59 10.76
CA VAL A 400 -27.26 -5.86 9.57
C VAL A 400 -27.35 -4.37 9.82
N LEU A 401 -26.21 -3.73 9.80
CA LEU A 401 -26.07 -2.28 9.86
C LEU A 401 -25.37 -1.80 8.59
N GLN A 402 -26.00 -0.88 7.85
CA GLN A 402 -25.42 -0.33 6.62
C GLN A 402 -24.98 -1.40 5.59
N ASN A 403 -25.84 -2.40 5.39
CA ASN A 403 -25.58 -3.54 4.51
C ASN A 403 -24.30 -4.37 4.91
N ARG A 404 -23.89 -4.30 6.17
CA ARG A 404 -22.75 -5.02 6.76
C ARG A 404 -23.20 -5.78 7.99
N LEU A 405 -22.52 -6.91 8.24
CA LEU A 405 -22.75 -7.73 9.43
C LEU A 405 -22.21 -7.00 10.67
N SER A 406 -23.07 -6.73 11.63
CA SER A 406 -22.77 -6.13 12.92
C SER A 406 -23.34 -6.96 14.06
N VAL A 407 -23.20 -6.49 15.29
CA VAL A 407 -23.75 -7.12 16.49
C VAL A 407 -24.84 -6.23 17.08
N LYS A 408 -25.86 -6.84 17.70
CA LYS A 408 -26.95 -6.11 18.33
C LYS A 408 -26.52 -5.38 19.60
N SER A 409 -25.73 -6.06 20.43
CA SER A 409 -25.13 -5.54 21.67
C SER A 409 -23.72 -6.10 21.80
N PHE A 410 -22.73 -5.25 22.04
CA PHE A 410 -21.35 -5.68 22.21
C PHE A 410 -21.16 -6.43 23.52
N ASP A 411 -21.86 -6.06 24.60
CA ASP A 411 -21.78 -6.74 25.89
C ASP A 411 -22.31 -8.18 25.77
N ALA A 412 -23.53 -8.35 25.23
CA ALA A 412 -24.09 -9.68 24.99
C ALA A 412 -23.27 -10.51 23.98
N PHE A 413 -22.64 -9.88 23.00
CA PHE A 413 -21.76 -10.57 22.05
C PHE A 413 -20.50 -11.13 22.72
N LEU A 414 -19.95 -10.43 23.72
CA LEU A 414 -18.74 -10.82 24.42
C LEU A 414 -18.98 -11.78 25.59
N GLU A 415 -20.25 -11.99 26.02
CA GLU A 415 -20.60 -13.01 27.02
C GLU A 415 -20.14 -14.42 26.60
N ASP A 416 -20.27 -14.74 25.30
CA ASP A 416 -19.69 -15.95 24.73
C ASP A 416 -18.50 -15.59 23.80
N LYS A 417 -17.27 -15.84 24.29
CA LYS A 417 -16.05 -15.57 23.52
C LYS A 417 -15.98 -16.27 22.15
N LEU A 418 -16.73 -17.35 21.94
CA LEU A 418 -16.82 -18.05 20.65
C LEU A 418 -17.47 -17.18 19.57
N ASN A 419 -18.23 -16.17 19.93
CA ASN A 419 -18.84 -15.23 18.99
C ASN A 419 -17.78 -14.46 18.20
N LEU A 420 -16.57 -14.28 18.75
CA LEU A 420 -15.44 -13.71 18.03
C LEU A 420 -15.05 -14.52 16.79
N LEU A 421 -15.15 -15.87 16.85
CA LEU A 421 -14.96 -16.73 15.66
C LEU A 421 -16.23 -16.85 14.81
N ARG A 422 -17.40 -16.98 15.45
CA ARG A 422 -18.68 -17.12 14.75
C ARG A 422 -19.00 -15.89 13.88
N LEU A 423 -18.48 -14.72 14.22
CA LEU A 423 -18.61 -13.50 13.39
C LEU A 423 -18.04 -13.71 11.98
N PHE A 424 -16.89 -14.37 11.87
CA PHE A 424 -16.29 -14.68 10.56
C PHE A 424 -17.07 -15.78 9.83
N GLU A 425 -17.56 -16.80 10.54
CA GLU A 425 -18.40 -17.86 9.98
C GLU A 425 -19.70 -17.25 9.42
N GLU A 426 -20.37 -16.39 10.18
CA GLU A 426 -21.61 -15.74 9.77
C GLU A 426 -21.39 -14.78 8.59
N ALA A 427 -20.26 -14.07 8.55
CA ALA A 427 -19.88 -13.24 7.42
C ALA A 427 -19.68 -14.07 6.13
N LEU A 428 -19.07 -15.23 6.20
CA LEU A 428 -18.95 -16.14 5.05
C LEU A 428 -20.32 -16.72 4.64
N ARG A 429 -21.12 -17.18 5.61
CA ARG A 429 -22.44 -17.78 5.36
C ARG A 429 -23.41 -16.81 4.69
N THR A 430 -23.37 -15.54 5.10
CA THR A 430 -24.27 -14.51 4.59
C THR A 430 -23.73 -13.76 3.37
N GLY A 431 -22.44 -13.87 3.09
CA GLY A 431 -21.77 -13.08 2.05
C GLY A 431 -21.57 -11.60 2.42
N LEU A 432 -22.00 -11.17 3.62
CA LEU A 432 -21.90 -9.78 4.07
C LEU A 432 -20.46 -9.43 4.48
N LEU A 433 -20.09 -8.16 4.28
CA LEU A 433 -18.87 -7.60 4.87
C LEU A 433 -19.12 -7.33 6.35
N ILE A 434 -18.09 -7.49 7.18
CA ILE A 434 -18.17 -7.19 8.62
C ILE A 434 -18.14 -5.67 8.82
N HIS A 435 -19.02 -5.17 9.70
CA HIS A 435 -19.07 -3.76 10.08
C HIS A 435 -17.81 -3.37 10.88
N PRO A 436 -17.25 -2.16 10.71
CA PRO A 436 -16.06 -1.73 11.42
C PRO A 436 -16.16 -1.83 12.95
N ASP A 437 -17.31 -1.54 13.54
CA ASP A 437 -17.46 -1.65 14.99
C ASP A 437 -17.34 -3.11 15.47
N ALA A 438 -17.89 -4.06 14.73
CA ALA A 438 -17.71 -5.47 15.04
C ALA A 438 -16.24 -5.91 14.87
N MET A 439 -15.53 -5.36 13.86
CA MET A 439 -14.08 -5.58 13.70
C MET A 439 -13.27 -4.96 14.84
N ARG A 440 -13.64 -3.75 15.28
CA ARG A 440 -13.04 -3.09 16.47
C ARG A 440 -13.23 -3.94 17.72
N ALA A 441 -14.42 -4.52 17.91
CA ALA A 441 -14.70 -5.41 19.03
C ALA A 441 -13.79 -6.65 19.02
N VAL A 442 -13.56 -7.26 17.86
CA VAL A 442 -12.60 -8.36 17.72
C VAL A 442 -11.19 -7.92 18.09
N SER A 443 -10.69 -6.83 17.47
CA SER A 443 -9.32 -6.34 17.71
C SER A 443 -9.07 -5.90 19.15
N ALA A 444 -10.07 -5.32 19.81
CA ALA A 444 -9.97 -4.91 21.22
C ALA A 444 -9.97 -6.10 22.18
N ASN A 445 -10.51 -7.25 21.77
CA ASN A 445 -10.69 -8.43 22.60
C ASN A 445 -9.85 -9.64 22.12
N ILE A 446 -8.72 -9.38 21.47
CA ILE A 446 -7.79 -10.42 20.98
C ILE A 446 -7.30 -11.34 22.12
N SER A 447 -7.16 -10.81 23.35
CA SER A 447 -6.76 -11.59 24.53
C SER A 447 -7.75 -12.71 24.92
N LEU A 448 -9.01 -12.62 24.46
CA LEU A 448 -10.01 -13.67 24.67
C LEU A 448 -9.76 -14.93 23.81
N PHE A 449 -8.87 -14.86 22.81
CA PHE A 449 -8.34 -16.05 22.12
C PHE A 449 -7.33 -16.78 23.01
N ASP A 450 -7.72 -17.07 24.21
CA ASP A 450 -6.92 -17.69 25.27
C ASP A 450 -6.67 -19.20 25.02
N HIS A 451 -5.97 -19.84 25.96
CA HIS A 451 -5.69 -21.27 25.91
C HIS A 451 -6.96 -22.11 25.85
N ASP A 452 -7.97 -21.76 26.66
CA ASP A 452 -9.22 -22.52 26.78
C ASP A 452 -10.03 -22.45 25.50
N MET A 453 -10.11 -21.28 24.87
CA MET A 453 -10.76 -21.12 23.57
C MET A 453 -10.08 -21.97 22.49
N ARG A 454 -8.75 -22.03 22.46
CA ARG A 454 -7.99 -22.84 21.48
C ARG A 454 -8.19 -24.35 21.67
N GLN A 455 -8.50 -24.80 22.89
CA GLN A 455 -8.80 -26.21 23.19
C GLN A 455 -10.29 -26.54 23.08
N ASN A 456 -11.14 -25.55 22.91
CA ASN A 456 -12.59 -25.75 22.85
C ASN A 456 -12.99 -26.45 21.55
N LYS A 457 -13.69 -27.59 21.65
CA LYS A 457 -14.13 -28.41 20.50
C LYS A 457 -15.03 -27.63 19.52
N GLU A 458 -15.86 -26.72 20.04
CA GLU A 458 -16.73 -25.90 19.22
C GLU A 458 -15.92 -24.84 18.44
N ALA A 459 -14.90 -24.23 19.08
CA ALA A 459 -13.97 -23.31 18.38
C ALA A 459 -13.21 -24.04 17.26
N GLN A 460 -12.76 -25.29 17.52
CA GLN A 460 -12.10 -26.13 16.51
C GLN A 460 -13.04 -26.41 15.33
N ARG A 461 -14.31 -26.77 15.62
CA ARG A 461 -15.34 -26.99 14.59
C ARG A 461 -15.57 -25.73 13.76
N ILE A 462 -15.79 -24.58 14.41
CA ILE A 462 -16.04 -23.30 13.73
C ILE A 462 -14.86 -22.96 12.82
N PHE A 463 -13.62 -23.06 13.30
CA PHE A 463 -12.44 -22.75 12.50
C PHE A 463 -12.29 -23.69 11.30
N MET A 464 -12.55 -24.99 11.48
CA MET A 464 -12.54 -25.95 10.37
C MET A 464 -13.67 -25.65 9.37
N ASP A 465 -14.87 -25.29 9.84
CA ASP A 465 -16.00 -24.91 8.99
C ASP A 465 -15.68 -23.63 8.16
N LEU A 466 -14.93 -22.68 8.73
CA LEU A 466 -14.41 -21.51 8.01
C LEU A 466 -13.52 -21.92 6.81
N LEU A 467 -12.74 -22.98 6.96
CA LEU A 467 -11.83 -23.46 5.91
C LEU A 467 -12.56 -24.21 4.80
N ILE A 468 -13.55 -25.09 5.16
CA ILE A 468 -14.06 -26.10 4.22
C ILE A 468 -15.52 -25.96 3.80
N LYS A 469 -16.34 -25.18 4.54
CA LYS A 469 -17.80 -25.24 4.39
C LYS A 469 -18.39 -24.13 3.50
N HIS A 470 -17.77 -22.96 3.46
CA HIS A 470 -18.39 -21.77 2.89
C HIS A 470 -17.82 -21.33 1.54
N GLY A 471 -16.90 -22.10 0.97
CA GLY A 471 -16.38 -21.91 -0.39
C GLY A 471 -15.39 -20.75 -0.63
N ASN A 472 -15.28 -19.81 0.30
CA ASN A 472 -14.36 -18.65 0.20
C ASN A 472 -13.55 -18.45 1.48
N PRO A 473 -12.75 -19.43 1.92
CA PRO A 473 -12.00 -19.38 3.18
C PRO A 473 -11.00 -18.22 3.24
N GLU A 474 -10.40 -17.86 2.11
CA GLU A 474 -9.44 -16.78 1.99
C GLU A 474 -9.99 -15.43 2.49
N ARG A 475 -11.29 -15.19 2.30
CA ARG A 475 -11.95 -13.96 2.75
C ARG A 475 -11.97 -13.83 4.28
N ALA A 476 -12.25 -14.93 4.97
CA ALA A 476 -12.24 -14.98 6.43
C ALA A 476 -10.80 -14.93 6.97
N LEU A 477 -9.91 -15.77 6.43
CA LEU A 477 -8.52 -15.86 6.87
C LEU A 477 -7.79 -14.52 6.71
N ARG A 478 -7.96 -13.84 5.58
CA ARG A 478 -7.37 -12.52 5.36
C ARG A 478 -7.87 -11.51 6.37
N ARG A 479 -9.17 -11.54 6.69
CA ARG A 479 -9.75 -10.66 7.70
C ARG A 479 -9.28 -11.01 9.10
N MET A 480 -9.21 -12.28 9.45
CA MET A 480 -8.67 -12.74 10.74
C MET A 480 -7.20 -12.35 10.89
N ASN A 481 -6.41 -12.46 9.82
CA ASN A 481 -5.00 -12.08 9.81
C ASN A 481 -4.83 -10.56 10.04
N GLU A 482 -5.56 -9.74 9.30
CA GLU A 482 -5.55 -8.27 9.44
C GLU A 482 -5.96 -7.80 10.86
N LEU A 483 -6.89 -8.49 11.51
CA LEU A 483 -7.35 -8.15 12.85
C LEU A 483 -6.49 -8.79 13.97
N GLY A 484 -5.52 -9.62 13.63
CA GLY A 484 -4.68 -10.36 14.58
C GLY A 484 -5.34 -11.62 15.16
N ALA A 485 -6.59 -11.93 14.78
CA ALA A 485 -7.35 -13.06 15.29
C ALA A 485 -6.77 -14.42 14.84
N LEU A 486 -6.18 -14.48 13.63
CA LEU A 486 -5.56 -15.73 13.13
C LEU A 486 -4.35 -16.12 13.98
N ALA A 487 -3.43 -15.19 14.21
CA ALA A 487 -2.26 -15.41 15.06
C ALA A 487 -2.63 -15.58 16.54
N ALA A 488 -3.71 -14.97 17.02
CA ALA A 488 -4.20 -15.20 18.37
C ALA A 488 -4.80 -16.61 18.54
N PHE A 489 -5.47 -17.14 17.52
CA PHE A 489 -6.01 -18.51 17.53
C PHE A 489 -4.92 -19.56 17.28
N ILE A 490 -3.98 -19.28 16.39
CA ILE A 490 -2.80 -20.12 16.09
C ILE A 490 -1.54 -19.30 16.39
N PRO A 491 -1.04 -19.26 17.65
CA PRO A 491 0.11 -18.43 18.02
C PRO A 491 1.38 -18.69 17.20
N GLU A 492 1.53 -19.93 16.74
CA GLU A 492 2.64 -20.35 15.90
C GLU A 492 2.63 -19.68 14.52
N PHE A 493 1.51 -19.07 14.11
CA PHE A 493 1.39 -18.29 12.88
C PHE A 493 1.98 -16.86 12.99
N GLN A 494 2.11 -16.34 14.23
CA GLN A 494 2.58 -14.96 14.46
C GLN A 494 3.92 -14.62 13.81
N PRO A 495 4.97 -15.49 13.81
CA PRO A 495 6.26 -15.17 13.19
C PRO A 495 6.20 -14.89 11.70
N ILE A 496 5.25 -15.48 10.98
CA ILE A 496 5.11 -15.35 9.52
C ILE A 496 4.15 -14.22 9.10
N VAL A 497 3.47 -13.57 10.04
CA VAL A 497 2.58 -12.42 9.74
C VAL A 497 3.39 -11.26 9.18
N ALA A 498 2.95 -10.77 8.01
CA ALA A 498 3.62 -9.71 7.24
C ALA A 498 5.10 -9.99 6.94
N MET A 499 5.55 -11.23 7.08
CA MET A 499 6.93 -11.63 6.84
C MET A 499 7.22 -11.66 5.35
N MET A 500 8.26 -10.95 4.93
CA MET A 500 8.81 -11.04 3.60
C MET A 500 10.04 -11.95 3.60
N GLN A 501 10.17 -12.83 2.62
CA GLN A 501 11.43 -13.46 2.28
C GLN A 501 12.14 -12.64 1.20
N PHE A 502 13.36 -12.20 1.48
CA PHE A 502 14.14 -11.42 0.53
C PHE A 502 14.71 -12.34 -0.57
N ASN A 503 13.83 -12.71 -1.51
CA ASN A 503 14.19 -13.42 -2.74
C ASN A 503 13.28 -12.99 -3.89
N MET A 504 13.79 -13.07 -5.12
CA MET A 504 13.09 -12.62 -6.34
C MET A 504 11.96 -13.54 -6.82
N TYR A 505 11.70 -14.65 -6.13
CA TYR A 505 10.72 -15.65 -6.59
C TYR A 505 9.32 -15.40 -6.02
N HIS A 506 9.22 -14.86 -4.79
CA HIS A 506 7.95 -14.63 -4.12
C HIS A 506 7.43 -13.23 -4.36
N SER A 507 6.19 -13.13 -4.81
CA SER A 507 5.50 -11.85 -5.02
C SER A 507 4.74 -11.35 -3.78
N TYR A 508 4.61 -12.18 -2.74
CA TYR A 508 3.79 -11.92 -1.55
C TYR A 508 4.55 -12.19 -0.26
N THR A 509 4.05 -11.62 0.85
CA THR A 509 4.45 -12.01 2.21
C THR A 509 4.05 -13.48 2.49
N VAL A 510 4.72 -14.14 3.45
CA VAL A 510 4.52 -15.58 3.72
C VAL A 510 3.08 -15.88 4.15
N ASP A 511 2.48 -15.02 4.97
CA ASP A 511 1.08 -15.15 5.39
C ASP A 511 0.10 -14.94 4.23
N GLU A 512 0.32 -13.96 3.36
CA GLU A 512 -0.53 -13.78 2.17
C GLU A 512 -0.33 -14.90 1.15
N HIS A 513 0.92 -15.39 0.93
CA HIS A 513 1.19 -16.58 0.14
C HIS A 513 0.37 -17.78 0.63
N THR A 514 0.38 -18.04 1.94
CA THR A 514 -0.40 -19.11 2.58
C THR A 514 -1.91 -18.97 2.29
N ILE A 515 -2.44 -17.74 2.40
CA ILE A 515 -3.85 -17.46 2.11
C ILE A 515 -4.16 -17.62 0.62
N GLN A 516 -3.25 -17.24 -0.28
CA GLN A 516 -3.39 -17.45 -1.74
C GLN A 516 -3.41 -18.95 -2.10
N CYS A 517 -2.55 -19.76 -1.48
CA CYS A 517 -2.56 -21.22 -1.67
C CYS A 517 -3.93 -21.82 -1.30
N ILE A 518 -4.50 -21.37 -0.18
CA ILE A 518 -5.84 -21.78 0.26
C ILE A 518 -6.93 -21.30 -0.70
N SER A 519 -6.82 -20.07 -1.24
CA SER A 519 -7.72 -19.54 -2.26
C SER A 519 -7.71 -20.40 -3.52
N HIS A 520 -6.53 -20.80 -4.00
CA HIS A 520 -6.41 -21.70 -5.16
C HIS A 520 -7.02 -23.07 -4.91
N LEU A 521 -6.84 -23.65 -3.72
CA LEU A 521 -7.52 -24.90 -3.37
C LEU A 521 -9.05 -24.76 -3.42
N ALA A 522 -9.58 -23.66 -2.89
CA ALA A 522 -11.02 -23.39 -2.94
C ALA A 522 -11.53 -23.18 -4.38
N GLN A 523 -10.75 -22.54 -5.26
CA GLN A 523 -11.09 -22.40 -6.68
C GLN A 523 -11.11 -23.75 -7.41
N ILE A 524 -10.15 -24.66 -7.11
CA ILE A 524 -10.15 -26.03 -7.65
C ILE A 524 -11.38 -26.78 -7.16
N GLU A 525 -11.75 -26.63 -5.88
CA GLU A 525 -12.94 -27.26 -5.29
C GLU A 525 -14.25 -26.79 -5.94
N ARG A 526 -14.35 -25.49 -6.29
CA ARG A 526 -15.48 -24.89 -7.02
C ARG A 526 -15.46 -25.18 -8.53
N GLU A 527 -14.50 -25.98 -8.99
CA GLU A 527 -14.33 -26.34 -10.40
C GLU A 527 -13.97 -25.17 -11.34
N GLU A 528 -13.54 -24.04 -10.80
CA GLU A 528 -13.16 -22.85 -11.58
C GLU A 528 -11.86 -23.03 -12.38
N LEU A 529 -11.05 -24.03 -12.04
CA LEU A 529 -9.71 -24.29 -12.63
C LEU A 529 -9.59 -25.66 -13.31
N ILE A 530 -10.71 -26.28 -13.74
CA ILE A 530 -10.70 -27.62 -14.35
C ILE A 530 -9.80 -27.71 -15.59
N GLU A 531 -9.87 -26.71 -16.48
CA GLU A 531 -9.11 -26.68 -17.73
C GLU A 531 -7.61 -26.56 -17.48
N GLU A 532 -7.22 -25.71 -16.53
CA GLU A 532 -5.82 -25.49 -16.18
C GLU A 532 -5.23 -26.63 -15.33
N LEU A 533 -6.02 -27.16 -14.40
CA LEU A 533 -5.60 -28.09 -13.36
C LEU A 533 -6.43 -29.39 -13.35
N PRO A 534 -6.49 -30.13 -14.49
CA PRO A 534 -7.38 -31.28 -14.63
C PRO A 534 -7.08 -32.41 -13.63
N ILE A 535 -5.80 -32.65 -13.29
CA ILE A 535 -5.41 -33.70 -12.32
C ILE A 535 -5.84 -33.32 -10.91
N ALA A 536 -5.54 -32.09 -10.45
CA ALA A 536 -5.91 -31.63 -9.12
C ALA A 536 -7.44 -31.63 -8.94
N SER A 537 -8.19 -31.18 -9.96
CA SER A 537 -9.65 -31.23 -9.98
C SER A 537 -10.19 -32.65 -9.91
N SER A 538 -9.60 -33.58 -10.66
CA SER A 538 -9.98 -35.01 -10.61
C SER A 538 -9.72 -35.64 -9.22
N ILE A 539 -8.59 -35.30 -8.59
CA ILE A 539 -8.24 -35.79 -7.25
C ILE A 539 -9.27 -35.31 -6.21
N LEU A 540 -9.66 -34.02 -6.26
CA LEU A 540 -10.67 -33.47 -5.35
C LEU A 540 -12.05 -34.12 -5.57
N LYS A 541 -12.45 -34.32 -6.84
CA LYS A 541 -13.69 -35.02 -7.20
C LYS A 541 -13.73 -36.48 -6.72
N SER A 542 -12.57 -37.14 -6.69
CA SER A 542 -12.47 -38.52 -6.19
C SER A 542 -12.56 -38.64 -4.66
N GLY A 543 -12.74 -37.56 -3.92
CA GLY A 543 -12.97 -37.54 -2.49
C GLY A 543 -11.71 -37.39 -1.62
N ALA A 544 -10.68 -36.73 -2.12
CA ALA A 544 -9.50 -36.40 -1.31
C ALA A 544 -9.88 -35.64 -0.02
N ASN A 545 -9.17 -35.95 1.08
CA ASN A 545 -9.49 -35.40 2.40
C ASN A 545 -9.17 -33.91 2.47
N LYS A 546 -10.22 -33.09 2.36
CA LYS A 546 -10.14 -31.61 2.40
C LYS A 546 -9.56 -31.08 3.70
N ARG A 547 -9.87 -31.72 4.85
CA ARG A 547 -9.33 -31.27 6.15
C ARG A 547 -7.81 -31.36 6.17
N ILE A 548 -7.24 -32.42 5.61
CA ILE A 548 -5.79 -32.60 5.48
C ILE A 548 -5.22 -31.51 4.55
N LEU A 549 -5.80 -31.31 3.37
CA LEU A 549 -5.29 -30.34 2.38
C LEU A 549 -5.31 -28.90 2.90
N TYR A 550 -6.46 -28.43 3.42
CA TYR A 550 -6.55 -27.06 3.95
C TYR A 550 -5.63 -26.83 5.15
N THR A 551 -5.53 -27.82 6.06
CA THR A 551 -4.62 -27.72 7.21
C THR A 551 -3.16 -27.75 6.77
N SER A 552 -2.80 -28.59 5.80
CA SER A 552 -1.42 -28.65 5.29
C SER A 552 -1.02 -27.35 4.59
N LEU A 553 -1.89 -26.78 3.75
CA LEU A 553 -1.64 -25.49 3.11
C LEU A 553 -1.55 -24.35 4.14
N LEU A 554 -2.38 -24.35 5.18
CA LEU A 554 -2.32 -23.34 6.24
C LEU A 554 -0.99 -23.38 7.01
N LEU A 555 -0.36 -24.53 7.12
CA LEU A 555 0.80 -24.75 7.99
C LEU A 555 2.10 -25.08 7.23
N HIS A 556 2.11 -25.21 5.88
CA HIS A 556 3.28 -25.69 5.14
C HIS A 556 4.51 -24.81 5.33
N ASP A 557 4.32 -23.51 5.44
CA ASP A 557 5.36 -22.50 5.57
C ASP A 557 5.51 -21.93 7.00
N ILE A 558 4.82 -22.48 7.99
CA ILE A 558 4.77 -21.96 9.37
C ILE A 558 6.13 -21.95 10.07
N GLY A 559 7.08 -22.71 9.57
CA GLY A 559 8.47 -22.78 10.08
C GLY A 559 9.41 -21.73 9.53
N LYS A 560 8.97 -20.89 8.57
CA LYS A 560 9.83 -19.88 7.94
C LYS A 560 10.28 -18.79 8.94
N GLY A 561 11.42 -18.16 8.67
CA GLY A 561 11.99 -17.08 9.50
C GLY A 561 12.66 -17.52 10.79
N GLN A 562 12.96 -18.82 10.94
CA GLN A 562 13.68 -19.37 12.08
C GLN A 562 14.99 -20.05 11.63
N ASN A 563 15.89 -20.32 12.56
CA ASN A 563 17.26 -20.83 12.28
C ASN A 563 17.32 -22.29 11.81
N GLU A 564 16.20 -22.98 11.71
CA GLU A 564 16.10 -24.39 11.32
C GLU A 564 15.43 -24.50 9.94
N ASP A 565 15.67 -25.61 9.24
CA ASP A 565 14.94 -25.91 8.00
C ASP A 565 13.42 -25.81 8.23
N HIS A 566 12.78 -24.95 7.44
CA HIS A 566 11.36 -24.61 7.65
C HIS A 566 10.42 -25.79 7.48
N SER A 567 10.75 -26.77 6.61
CA SER A 567 9.93 -27.97 6.38
C SER A 567 10.02 -28.90 7.59
N VAL A 568 11.21 -29.04 8.20
CA VAL A 568 11.41 -29.85 9.40
C VAL A 568 10.73 -29.22 10.60
N LEU A 569 10.96 -27.93 10.80
CA LEU A 569 10.36 -27.18 11.90
C LEU A 569 8.84 -27.08 11.74
N GLY A 570 8.35 -26.80 10.52
CA GLY A 570 6.93 -26.74 10.19
C GLY A 570 6.21 -28.06 10.48
N ALA A 571 6.79 -29.18 10.10
CA ALA A 571 6.27 -30.50 10.42
C ALA A 571 6.14 -30.74 11.94
N ARG A 572 7.14 -30.33 12.71
CA ARG A 572 7.12 -30.42 14.17
C ARG A 572 6.08 -29.49 14.81
N ILE A 573 5.89 -28.29 14.27
CA ILE A 573 4.83 -27.35 14.69
C ILE A 573 3.46 -27.94 14.35
N ALA A 574 3.28 -28.47 13.15
CA ALA A 574 2.02 -29.05 12.69
C ALA A 574 1.56 -30.21 13.58
N ARG A 575 2.48 -31.05 14.08
CA ARG A 575 2.16 -32.13 15.03
C ARG A 575 1.51 -31.60 16.31
N LYS A 576 1.79 -30.34 16.71
CA LYS A 576 1.18 -29.69 17.87
C LYS A 576 -0.12 -28.94 17.52
N VAL A 577 -0.17 -28.32 16.35
CA VAL A 577 -1.28 -27.46 15.92
C VAL A 577 -2.45 -28.29 15.38
N ALA A 578 -2.19 -29.27 14.51
CA ALA A 578 -3.23 -30.02 13.82
C ALA A 578 -4.24 -30.71 14.76
N PRO A 579 -3.85 -31.35 15.91
CA PRO A 579 -4.81 -31.84 16.89
C PRO A 579 -5.72 -30.77 17.48
N ARG A 580 -5.19 -29.55 17.70
CA ARG A 580 -5.97 -28.40 18.18
C ARG A 580 -6.96 -27.88 17.12
N LEU A 581 -6.77 -28.24 15.85
CA LEU A 581 -7.72 -27.97 14.77
C LEU A 581 -8.73 -29.14 14.58
N GLY A 582 -8.71 -30.13 15.48
CA GLY A 582 -9.66 -31.23 15.51
C GLY A 582 -9.30 -32.37 14.57
N LEU A 583 -8.06 -32.52 14.09
CA LEU A 583 -7.63 -33.65 13.27
C LEU A 583 -7.36 -34.88 14.13
N ASN A 584 -7.70 -36.03 13.61
CA ASN A 584 -7.38 -37.33 14.27
C ASN A 584 -5.92 -37.73 14.02
N LYS A 585 -5.41 -38.75 14.73
CA LYS A 585 -4.01 -39.15 14.69
C LYS A 585 -3.51 -39.45 13.27
N LYS A 586 -4.27 -40.16 12.45
CA LYS A 586 -3.90 -40.52 11.07
C LYS A 586 -3.84 -39.27 10.16
N GLU A 587 -4.79 -38.34 10.34
CA GLU A 587 -4.79 -37.06 9.63
C GLU A 587 -3.56 -36.22 10.02
N VAL A 588 -3.22 -36.16 11.32
CA VAL A 588 -2.03 -35.44 11.82
C VAL A 588 -0.74 -36.02 11.23
N GLU A 589 -0.57 -37.33 11.20
CA GLU A 589 0.60 -37.97 10.57
C GLU A 589 0.72 -37.66 9.09
N THR A 590 -0.41 -37.58 8.39
CA THR A 590 -0.43 -37.21 6.95
C THR A 590 -0.11 -35.72 6.75
N VAL A 591 -0.67 -34.83 7.55
CA VAL A 591 -0.36 -33.37 7.51
C VAL A 591 1.11 -33.12 7.81
N GLU A 592 1.66 -33.78 8.87
CA GLU A 592 3.08 -33.68 9.20
C GLU A 592 3.96 -34.13 8.03
N TRP A 593 3.63 -35.25 7.40
CA TRP A 593 4.36 -35.76 6.24
C TRP A 593 4.27 -34.80 5.06
N LEU A 594 3.09 -34.26 4.74
CA LEU A 594 2.89 -33.31 3.65
C LEU A 594 3.73 -32.03 3.86
N ILE A 595 3.75 -31.48 5.07
CA ILE A 595 4.51 -30.26 5.37
C ILE A 595 6.01 -30.56 5.28
N ARG A 596 6.48 -31.70 5.78
CA ARG A 596 7.89 -32.08 5.71
C ARG A 596 8.38 -32.24 4.28
N TYR A 597 7.52 -32.68 3.37
CA TYR A 597 7.87 -33.01 1.99
C TYR A 597 7.17 -32.12 0.95
N HIS A 598 6.65 -30.94 1.35
CA HIS A 598 5.88 -30.09 0.44
C HIS A 598 6.68 -29.64 -0.79
N LEU A 599 7.99 -29.46 -0.69
CA LEU A 599 8.89 -29.10 -1.79
C LEU A 599 9.31 -30.30 -2.67
N LEU A 600 9.12 -31.54 -2.17
CA LEU A 600 9.69 -32.74 -2.82
C LEU A 600 9.26 -32.88 -4.28
N MET A 601 7.96 -32.74 -4.56
CA MET A 601 7.43 -32.91 -5.92
C MET A 601 7.92 -31.83 -6.86
N SER A 602 7.95 -30.59 -6.40
CA SER A 602 8.46 -29.43 -7.16
C SER A 602 9.96 -29.60 -7.47
N ASP A 603 10.74 -30.00 -6.49
CA ASP A 603 12.18 -30.22 -6.63
C ASP A 603 12.50 -31.37 -7.59
N MET A 604 11.82 -32.50 -7.45
CA MET A 604 12.03 -33.67 -8.34
C MET A 604 11.62 -33.33 -9.77
N ALA A 605 10.48 -32.63 -9.96
CA ALA A 605 9.99 -32.29 -11.29
C ALA A 605 10.85 -31.26 -12.01
N GLN A 606 11.46 -30.29 -11.29
CA GLN A 606 12.19 -29.19 -11.93
C GLN A 606 13.71 -29.40 -11.96
N LYS A 607 14.26 -30.21 -11.07
CA LYS A 607 15.74 -30.37 -10.92
C LYS A 607 16.24 -31.70 -11.42
N ARG A 608 15.36 -32.67 -11.76
CA ARG A 608 15.74 -34.00 -12.25
C ARG A 608 15.04 -34.35 -13.57
N ASP A 609 15.67 -35.21 -14.35
CA ASP A 609 15.05 -35.74 -15.56
C ASP A 609 13.94 -36.76 -15.19
N ILE A 610 12.71 -36.47 -15.57
CA ILE A 610 11.54 -37.32 -15.30
C ILE A 610 11.55 -38.55 -16.23
N ALA A 611 12.25 -38.48 -17.39
CA ALA A 611 12.41 -39.62 -18.28
C ALA A 611 13.34 -40.69 -17.70
N ASP A 612 14.20 -40.36 -16.74
CA ASP A 612 15.00 -41.35 -16.00
C ASP A 612 14.13 -42.11 -15.01
N PRO A 613 14.00 -43.47 -15.20
CA PRO A 613 13.22 -44.31 -14.28
C PRO A 613 13.67 -44.27 -12.81
N ARG A 614 14.92 -43.89 -12.55
CA ARG A 614 15.43 -43.68 -11.18
C ARG A 614 14.73 -42.52 -10.49
N THR A 615 14.46 -41.42 -11.20
CA THR A 615 13.75 -40.26 -10.65
C THR A 615 12.36 -40.67 -10.14
N VAL A 616 11.60 -41.39 -10.97
CA VAL A 616 10.25 -41.84 -10.61
C VAL A 616 10.29 -42.87 -9.48
N ARG A 617 11.29 -43.77 -9.49
CA ARG A 617 11.49 -44.77 -8.43
C ARG A 617 11.79 -44.11 -7.08
N ASP A 618 12.72 -43.15 -7.05
CA ASP A 618 13.11 -42.43 -5.82
C ASP A 618 11.90 -41.66 -5.26
N PHE A 619 11.14 -41.01 -6.14
CA PHE A 619 9.95 -40.28 -5.75
C PHE A 619 8.85 -41.20 -5.25
N ALA A 620 8.56 -42.32 -5.93
CA ALA A 620 7.58 -43.32 -5.48
C ALA A 620 7.95 -43.90 -4.12
N LYS A 621 9.25 -44.16 -3.88
CA LYS A 621 9.79 -44.67 -2.62
C LYS A 621 9.60 -43.68 -1.46
N ALA A 622 9.72 -42.36 -1.74
CA ALA A 622 9.49 -41.30 -0.76
C ALA A 622 7.99 -41.12 -0.46
N VAL A 623 7.14 -41.14 -1.49
CA VAL A 623 5.69 -40.91 -1.37
C VAL A 623 4.94 -42.12 -0.77
N GLN A 624 5.31 -43.33 -1.13
CA GLN A 624 4.82 -44.62 -0.63
C GLN A 624 3.38 -45.01 -0.99
N THR A 625 2.45 -44.08 -1.05
CA THR A 625 1.02 -44.39 -1.29
C THR A 625 0.40 -43.41 -2.31
N VAL A 626 -0.60 -43.93 -3.07
CA VAL A 626 -1.37 -43.10 -4.01
C VAL A 626 -2.06 -41.95 -3.29
N ASN A 627 -2.61 -42.18 -2.10
CA ASN A 627 -3.24 -41.11 -1.32
C ASN A 627 -2.27 -39.93 -0.98
N ARG A 628 -1.03 -40.27 -0.56
CA ARG A 628 0.00 -39.21 -0.33
C ARG A 628 0.41 -38.52 -1.62
N LEU A 629 0.49 -39.28 -2.74
CA LEU A 629 0.77 -38.71 -4.05
C LEU A 629 -0.30 -37.71 -4.47
N ASP A 630 -1.56 -38.07 -4.34
CA ASP A 630 -2.72 -37.25 -4.69
C ASP A 630 -2.72 -35.95 -3.86
N LEU A 631 -2.60 -36.06 -2.54
CA LEU A 631 -2.58 -34.92 -1.63
C LEU A 631 -1.38 -34.00 -1.88
N LEU A 632 -0.17 -34.57 -2.09
CA LEU A 632 1.04 -33.80 -2.38
C LEU A 632 0.93 -33.08 -3.73
N THR A 633 0.32 -33.71 -4.74
CA THR A 633 0.11 -33.09 -6.06
C THR A 633 -0.76 -31.84 -5.97
N VAL A 634 -1.91 -31.94 -5.26
CA VAL A 634 -2.81 -30.80 -5.05
C VAL A 634 -2.10 -29.69 -4.26
N LEU A 635 -1.39 -30.04 -3.18
CA LEU A 635 -0.63 -29.10 -2.37
C LEU A 635 0.42 -28.36 -3.21
N THR A 636 1.24 -29.10 -3.97
CA THR A 636 2.32 -28.53 -4.80
C THR A 636 1.79 -27.55 -5.86
N VAL A 637 0.67 -27.89 -6.49
CA VAL A 637 0.05 -27.01 -7.50
C VAL A 637 -0.45 -25.72 -6.84
N CYS A 638 -1.12 -25.80 -5.69
CA CYS A 638 -1.60 -24.64 -4.95
C CYS A 638 -0.44 -23.75 -4.46
N ASP A 639 0.63 -24.37 -3.95
CA ASP A 639 1.83 -23.70 -3.47
C ASP A 639 2.52 -22.92 -4.61
N ILE A 640 2.82 -23.58 -5.74
CA ILE A 640 3.45 -22.88 -6.90
C ILE A 640 2.58 -21.70 -7.40
N ARG A 641 1.26 -21.87 -7.46
CA ARG A 641 0.36 -20.77 -7.88
C ARG A 641 0.30 -19.65 -6.85
N GLY A 642 0.39 -19.98 -5.57
CA GLY A 642 0.40 -19.03 -4.47
C GLY A 642 1.64 -18.13 -4.41
N VAL A 643 2.74 -18.47 -5.09
CA VAL A 643 3.98 -17.67 -5.11
C VAL A 643 3.79 -16.32 -5.81
N GLY A 644 2.98 -16.28 -6.87
CA GLY A 644 2.70 -15.03 -7.58
C GLY A 644 2.06 -15.23 -8.96
N PRO A 645 1.61 -14.15 -9.59
CA PRO A 645 1.06 -14.20 -10.93
C PRO A 645 2.13 -14.73 -11.91
N ASN A 646 1.71 -15.62 -12.83
CA ASN A 646 2.56 -16.25 -13.84
C ASN A 646 3.64 -17.23 -13.34
N THR A 647 3.66 -17.58 -12.05
CA THR A 647 4.59 -18.60 -11.52
C THR A 647 4.20 -20.02 -11.95
N TRP A 648 2.92 -20.29 -12.13
CA TRP A 648 2.40 -21.49 -12.78
C TRP A 648 2.37 -21.28 -14.30
N ASN A 649 3.05 -22.12 -15.06
CA ASN A 649 3.11 -22.07 -16.50
C ASN A 649 2.99 -23.48 -17.12
N ASN A 650 2.83 -23.55 -18.46
CA ASN A 650 2.65 -24.80 -19.17
C ASN A 650 3.81 -25.78 -18.97
N TRP A 651 5.04 -25.29 -18.87
CA TRP A 651 6.21 -26.13 -18.64
C TRP A 651 6.14 -26.86 -17.30
N LYS A 652 5.90 -26.14 -16.21
CA LYS A 652 5.73 -26.73 -14.87
C LYS A 652 4.53 -27.68 -14.84
N ALA A 653 3.43 -27.30 -15.49
CA ALA A 653 2.24 -28.14 -15.58
C ALA A 653 2.51 -29.49 -16.27
N VAL A 654 3.30 -29.50 -17.35
CA VAL A 654 3.70 -30.74 -18.03
C VAL A 654 4.57 -31.61 -17.15
N LEU A 655 5.57 -31.05 -16.49
CA LEU A 655 6.48 -31.78 -15.61
C LEU A 655 5.74 -32.42 -14.41
N ILE A 656 4.94 -31.65 -13.69
CA ILE A 656 4.17 -32.16 -12.55
C ILE A 656 3.19 -33.25 -12.97
N ARG A 657 2.51 -33.07 -14.13
CA ARG A 657 1.59 -34.09 -14.66
C ARG A 657 2.31 -35.37 -15.06
N ALA A 658 3.49 -35.26 -15.69
CA ALA A 658 4.28 -36.42 -16.07
C ALA A 658 4.77 -37.20 -14.84
N LEU A 659 5.35 -36.49 -13.86
CA LEU A 659 5.81 -37.12 -12.61
C LEU A 659 4.66 -37.81 -11.86
N TYR A 660 3.51 -37.15 -11.74
CA TYR A 660 2.31 -37.73 -11.10
C TYR A 660 1.89 -39.01 -11.80
N ARG A 661 1.68 -39.01 -13.12
CA ARG A 661 1.16 -40.18 -13.86
C ARG A 661 2.11 -41.37 -13.78
N GLN A 662 3.41 -41.14 -13.98
CA GLN A 662 4.41 -42.21 -13.92
C GLN A 662 4.53 -42.80 -12.49
N THR A 663 4.53 -41.91 -11.48
CA THR A 663 4.59 -42.36 -10.07
C THR A 663 3.33 -43.14 -9.66
N LYS A 664 2.16 -42.67 -10.07
CA LYS A 664 0.89 -43.35 -9.80
C LYS A 664 0.90 -44.77 -10.40
N LYS A 665 1.35 -44.92 -11.65
CA LYS A 665 1.49 -46.21 -12.32
C LYS A 665 2.42 -47.15 -11.56
N VAL A 666 3.51 -46.67 -11.02
CA VAL A 666 4.44 -47.46 -10.19
C VAL A 666 3.83 -47.88 -8.86
N LEU A 667 3.11 -46.99 -8.18
CA LEU A 667 2.48 -47.28 -6.90
C LEU A 667 1.31 -48.25 -7.03
N GLU A 668 0.60 -48.29 -8.17
CA GLU A 668 -0.51 -49.17 -8.45
C GLU A 668 -0.06 -50.53 -9.02
N ASN A 669 0.94 -50.59 -9.90
CA ASN A 669 1.30 -51.75 -10.69
C ASN A 669 2.72 -52.28 -10.40
N GLY A 670 3.46 -51.67 -9.47
CA GLY A 670 4.83 -52.02 -9.16
C GLY A 670 5.88 -51.44 -10.11
N TYR A 671 7.17 -51.60 -9.77
CA TYR A 671 8.29 -51.03 -10.52
C TYR A 671 8.48 -51.61 -11.92
N GLU A 672 7.98 -52.82 -12.19
CA GLU A 672 8.03 -53.48 -13.51
C GLU A 672 7.25 -52.71 -14.58
N ALA A 673 6.30 -51.87 -14.18
CA ALA A 673 5.55 -51.03 -15.11
C ALA A 673 6.40 -49.97 -15.83
N LEU A 674 7.52 -49.52 -15.23
CA LEU A 674 8.47 -48.58 -15.86
C LEU A 674 9.33 -49.27 -16.93
N THR A 675 9.73 -50.50 -16.70
CA THR A 675 10.57 -51.26 -17.64
C THR A 675 9.82 -51.68 -18.88
N ARG A 676 8.54 -51.95 -18.83
CA ARG A 676 7.72 -52.33 -19.99
C ARG A 676 7.54 -51.18 -20.97
N ASP A 677 7.40 -49.93 -20.49
CA ASP A 677 7.29 -48.77 -21.39
C ASP A 677 8.62 -48.46 -22.08
N CYS A 678 9.77 -48.60 -21.39
CA CYS A 678 11.09 -48.47 -22.04
C CYS A 678 11.29 -49.55 -23.15
N LEU A 679 10.87 -50.78 -22.92
CA LEU A 679 11.00 -51.85 -23.92
C LEU A 679 10.09 -51.65 -25.14
N LEU A 680 8.90 -51.03 -24.97
CA LEU A 680 8.03 -50.68 -26.09
C LEU A 680 8.58 -49.59 -26.99
N TYR A 681 9.35 -48.65 -26.43
CA TYR A 681 10.04 -47.60 -27.22
C TYR A 681 11.37 -48.05 -27.83
N THR A 682 11.99 -49.10 -27.29
CA THR A 682 13.27 -49.65 -27.79
C THR A 682 13.09 -50.91 -28.63
N SER A 683 11.88 -51.50 -28.73
CA SER A 683 11.62 -52.61 -29.65
C SER A 683 11.56 -52.07 -31.11
N PRO A 684 12.32 -52.64 -32.05
CA PRO A 684 12.25 -52.22 -33.45
C PRO A 684 10.80 -52.32 -33.93
N SER A 685 10.34 -51.31 -34.65
CA SER A 685 9.03 -51.31 -35.28
C SER A 685 8.88 -52.58 -36.13
N PRO A 686 7.69 -53.20 -36.22
CA PRO A 686 7.45 -54.31 -37.14
C PRO A 686 7.83 -54.00 -38.58
N ARG A 687 8.00 -52.75 -38.95
CA ARG A 687 8.47 -52.29 -40.27
C ARG A 687 9.98 -52.47 -40.51
N ASP A 688 10.79 -52.60 -39.47
CA ASP A 688 12.25 -52.80 -39.59
C ASP A 688 12.66 -54.25 -39.69
N ARG A 689 11.72 -55.20 -39.71
CA ARG A 689 11.96 -56.64 -39.91
C ARG A 689 11.82 -57.11 -41.37
N VAL A 690 11.63 -56.20 -42.31
CA VAL A 690 11.58 -56.55 -43.74
C VAL A 690 12.69 -55.83 -44.48
N GLN A 691 13.91 -56.27 -44.29
CA GLN A 691 14.99 -56.20 -45.28
C GLN A 691 15.97 -57.34 -45.06
#